data_9a6003d80771cf9c5ede77816d1c2f58
#
_entry.id   9a6003d80771cf9c5ede77816d1c2f58
#
_cell.length_a   1.000
_cell.length_b   1.000
_cell.length_c   1.000
_cell.angle_alpha   90.00
_cell.angle_beta   90.00
_cell.angle_gamma   90.00
#
_symmetry.space_group_name_H-M   'P 1'
#
loop_
_entity.id
_entity.type
_entity.pdbx_description
1 polymer ?
#
loop_
_entity_poly.entity_id
_entity_poly.type
_entity_poly.pdbx_seq_one_letter_code
_entity_poly.pdbx_strand_id
1 'polypeptide(L)'
;MTHVPSRHSVLTAAHWGPVRVETDGERIFASYGELPTAHQNSLQTVVHDQVHSKTRVRFPMVRKGFLASPDKPQGIRGQDEFVRVSWDDALDLIHAQHKRIRESYGPSSIFAGSYGWRSNGVLHKAATLLQRYMALAGGYTGHLGDYSTGAAQAIMPYVVGGNEVYQQQTSWPVVLEHSEVVVLWSANPLNTLKIAWNASDEQGLDYFAALRQSGKRLICIDPMRSESVDFFGDKMEWIAPHMGTDVALMLGIAHTLVENDWQDEAFLARCTTGYDRFADYLLGKTDGTAKTAEWAAEICGVSAVKIRELAEIFHHNTTMLMAGWGMQRQQFGEQKHWMIVTLAAMLGQIGTPGGGFGFSYHFANGGNPTRRAAVLASMQGSIPGGVDAVDKIPVARIVEALENPGGFYQHNGMDRRFPDIRFIWWAGGANFTHHQDTNRLIRAWQKPELVVISECFWTAAAKHADIVLPATTSYERNDLTMTGDYSNQHLAPMKQVVSPRWEARNDFDVFAELSERWEAGGYARFTEGKSELAWLETFYNIAAQRGASQGVTLPPFAAFWQANRLLEMPENPANAQFVRFADFRRDPDNHPLNTASGKIEIYSARIASYGYADCPGHPMWLVPDEWHGNADAGQVQLLSAHPAHRLHSQLNYSSLRERYAVAGREPVTIHPQDATTRGIVDGDTVRVWNHRGQVLAGAVVTDGIRPGVICIHEGAWPDPEPTAGGICKNGAVNVLTKDLPSSRLGNGCAGNTALVWFEKYTGPALPLTAFDPPANS
;
A
#
# COMPACT_ATOMS: atom_id res chain seq x y z
N MET A 1 7.44 -2.27 51.23
CA MET A 1 6.49 -3.06 50.40
C MET A 1 6.58 -2.53 48.99
N THR A 2 7.28 -3.20 48.11
CA THR A 2 7.31 -2.88 46.68
C THR A 2 5.93 -3.14 46.12
N HIS A 3 5.25 -2.09 45.75
CA HIS A 3 3.96 -2.17 45.07
C HIS A 3 4.16 -2.96 43.77
N VAL A 4 3.77 -4.22 43.71
CA VAL A 4 3.69 -4.96 42.46
C VAL A 4 2.49 -4.37 41.73
N PRO A 5 2.70 -3.73 40.55
CA PRO A 5 1.58 -3.16 39.78
C PRO A 5 0.55 -4.25 39.48
N SER A 6 -0.72 -4.00 39.75
CA SER A 6 -1.76 -4.97 39.49
C SER A 6 -1.99 -5.09 37.98
N ARG A 7 -2.09 -6.33 37.51
CA ARG A 7 -2.45 -6.63 36.11
C ARG A 7 -3.81 -6.02 35.80
N HIS A 8 -3.88 -5.29 34.67
CA HIS A 8 -5.08 -4.62 34.18
C HIS A 8 -5.17 -4.74 32.64
N SER A 9 -6.33 -4.42 32.10
CA SER A 9 -6.61 -4.51 30.67
C SER A 9 -6.74 -3.12 30.05
N VAL A 10 -6.01 -2.89 28.95
CA VAL A 10 -5.98 -1.63 28.19
C VAL A 10 -6.48 -1.85 26.77
N LEU A 11 -7.36 -0.97 26.31
CA LEU A 11 -7.75 -0.92 24.89
C LEU A 11 -6.83 0.02 24.12
N THR A 12 -6.33 -0.49 23.02
CA THR A 12 -5.57 0.27 22.02
C THR A 12 -5.95 -0.20 20.62
N ALA A 13 -5.27 0.26 19.58
CA ALA A 13 -5.52 -0.17 18.21
C ALA A 13 -4.24 -0.16 17.37
N ALA A 14 -4.27 -0.93 16.29
CA ALA A 14 -3.30 -0.92 15.22
C ALA A 14 -4.04 -1.02 13.86
N HIS A 15 -3.30 -0.99 12.75
CA HIS A 15 -3.89 -1.16 11.42
C HIS A 15 -4.72 -2.45 11.27
N TRP A 16 -4.40 -3.48 12.04
CA TRP A 16 -5.09 -4.77 12.06
C TRP A 16 -6.26 -4.84 13.05
N GLY A 17 -6.75 -3.70 13.50
CA GLY A 17 -7.95 -3.57 14.32
C GLY A 17 -7.70 -3.11 15.74
N PRO A 18 -8.77 -2.95 16.53
CA PRO A 18 -8.68 -2.67 17.96
C PRO A 18 -8.19 -3.90 18.71
N VAL A 19 -7.28 -3.67 19.68
CA VAL A 19 -6.58 -4.72 20.43
C VAL A 19 -6.74 -4.49 21.92
N ARG A 20 -7.14 -5.52 22.64
CA ARG A 20 -7.14 -5.57 24.09
C ARG A 20 -5.80 -6.13 24.58
N VAL A 21 -5.12 -5.42 25.46
CA VAL A 21 -3.81 -5.83 25.98
C VAL A 21 -3.85 -5.95 27.49
N GLU A 22 -3.37 -7.07 28.00
CA GLU A 22 -3.22 -7.30 29.44
C GLU A 22 -1.78 -6.92 29.86
N THR A 23 -1.67 -6.00 30.80
CA THR A 23 -0.41 -5.38 31.19
C THR A 23 -0.37 -5.04 32.68
N ASP A 24 0.81 -4.82 33.22
CA ASP A 24 1.05 -4.17 34.52
C ASP A 24 1.63 -2.74 34.35
N GLY A 25 1.64 -2.23 33.09
CA GLY A 25 2.25 -0.94 32.73
C GLY A 25 3.72 -1.01 32.30
N GLU A 26 4.37 -2.14 32.58
CA GLU A 26 5.76 -2.40 32.19
C GLU A 26 5.90 -3.67 31.31
N ARG A 27 5.08 -4.68 31.59
CA ARG A 27 5.08 -5.97 30.88
C ARG A 27 3.76 -6.20 30.20
N ILE A 28 3.81 -6.88 29.07
CA ILE A 28 2.66 -7.34 28.31
C ILE A 28 2.51 -8.83 28.52
N PHE A 29 1.35 -9.25 29.01
CA PHE A 29 1.04 -10.66 29.33
C PHE A 29 0.27 -11.35 28.21
N ALA A 30 -0.63 -10.62 27.54
CA ALA A 30 -1.42 -11.13 26.42
C ALA A 30 -1.92 -9.97 25.56
N SER A 31 -2.23 -10.25 24.30
CA SER A 31 -2.95 -9.35 23.40
C SER A 31 -3.90 -10.14 22.50
N TYR A 32 -5.08 -9.58 22.23
CA TYR A 32 -6.12 -10.21 21.39
C TYR A 32 -7.05 -9.16 20.79
N GLY A 33 -7.77 -9.53 19.73
CA GLY A 33 -8.74 -8.65 19.10
C GLY A 33 -9.89 -8.28 20.02
N GLU A 34 -10.35 -7.03 19.94
CA GLU A 34 -11.47 -6.52 20.74
C GLU A 34 -12.82 -6.80 20.05
N LEU A 35 -12.86 -6.88 18.71
CA LEU A 35 -14.08 -7.08 17.97
C LEU A 35 -14.57 -8.55 18.07
N PRO A 36 -15.86 -8.79 18.24
CA PRO A 36 -16.45 -10.12 18.23
C PRO A 36 -16.52 -10.66 16.80
N THR A 37 -15.40 -11.10 16.24
CA THR A 37 -15.34 -11.65 14.88
C THR A 37 -15.14 -13.16 14.91
N ALA A 38 -15.71 -13.86 13.90
CA ALA A 38 -15.42 -15.27 13.65
C ALA A 38 -14.01 -15.49 13.05
N HIS A 39 -13.36 -14.44 12.60
CA HIS A 39 -12.05 -14.47 11.94
C HIS A 39 -10.94 -14.09 12.93
N GLN A 40 -10.05 -15.04 13.21
CA GLN A 40 -8.89 -14.76 14.06
C GLN A 40 -7.81 -14.03 13.26
N ASN A 41 -7.54 -12.78 13.62
CA ASN A 41 -6.44 -12.00 13.06
C ASN A 41 -5.17 -12.17 13.90
N SER A 42 -4.26 -13.00 13.43
CA SER A 42 -3.02 -13.29 14.17
C SER A 42 -2.14 -12.05 14.42
N LEU A 43 -2.29 -10.99 13.62
CA LEU A 43 -1.54 -9.75 13.81
C LEU A 43 -1.87 -9.06 15.16
N GLN A 44 -3.04 -9.35 15.75
CA GLN A 44 -3.47 -8.79 17.03
C GLN A 44 -2.80 -9.45 18.25
N THR A 45 -2.13 -10.59 18.05
CA THR A 45 -1.59 -11.39 19.15
C THR A 45 -0.11 -11.10 19.48
N VAL A 46 0.56 -10.22 18.73
CA VAL A 46 2.01 -10.01 18.80
C VAL A 46 2.43 -8.60 19.26
N VAL A 47 1.64 -7.98 20.14
CA VAL A 47 1.98 -6.67 20.73
C VAL A 47 3.28 -6.76 21.53
N HIS A 48 3.47 -7.88 22.28
CA HIS A 48 4.71 -8.13 23.01
C HIS A 48 5.95 -8.07 22.10
N ASP A 49 5.88 -8.71 20.92
CA ASP A 49 7.00 -8.76 19.97
C ASP A 49 7.39 -7.38 19.44
N GLN A 50 6.43 -6.46 19.35
CA GLN A 50 6.69 -5.11 18.89
C GLN A 50 7.35 -4.25 19.97
N VAL A 51 6.86 -4.32 21.20
CA VAL A 51 7.37 -3.51 22.32
C VAL A 51 8.74 -4.00 22.80
N HIS A 52 8.91 -5.32 22.91
CA HIS A 52 10.10 -5.94 23.51
C HIS A 52 11.05 -6.60 22.51
N SER A 53 10.92 -6.31 21.23
CA SER A 53 11.81 -6.86 20.20
C SER A 53 13.28 -6.53 20.44
N LYS A 54 14.16 -7.48 20.14
CA LYS A 54 15.61 -7.23 20.07
C LYS A 54 15.98 -6.20 18.98
N THR A 55 15.12 -6.03 17.97
CA THR A 55 15.33 -5.11 16.85
C THR A 55 15.02 -3.65 17.19
N ARG A 56 14.57 -3.33 18.43
CA ARG A 56 14.23 -1.96 18.82
C ARG A 56 15.45 -1.03 18.75
N VAL A 57 15.24 0.16 18.16
CA VAL A 57 16.16 1.29 18.34
C VAL A 57 15.97 1.79 19.77
N ARG A 58 17.03 1.77 20.57
CA ARG A 58 16.96 2.03 22.01
C ARG A 58 17.39 3.45 22.39
N PHE A 59 18.31 4.01 21.65
CA PHE A 59 18.97 5.28 21.90
C PHE A 59 19.10 6.09 20.62
N PRO A 60 19.25 7.42 20.68
CA PRO A 60 19.69 8.19 19.52
C PRO A 60 21.07 7.73 19.08
N MET A 61 21.19 7.38 17.81
CA MET A 61 22.40 6.79 17.25
C MET A 61 22.86 7.59 16.04
N VAL A 62 24.16 7.85 15.95
CA VAL A 62 24.78 8.56 14.84
C VAL A 62 25.85 7.67 14.22
N ARG A 63 25.86 7.61 12.88
CA ARG A 63 26.87 6.89 12.12
C ARG A 63 28.26 7.51 12.37
N LYS A 64 29.26 6.70 12.69
CA LYS A 64 30.59 7.11 13.14
C LYS A 64 31.28 8.05 12.13
N GLY A 65 31.25 7.70 10.85
CA GLY A 65 31.87 8.54 9.81
C GLY A 65 31.13 9.86 9.57
N PHE A 66 29.82 9.93 9.89
CA PHE A 66 29.08 11.19 9.88
C PHE A 66 29.42 12.03 11.12
N LEU A 67 29.43 11.44 12.31
CA LEU A 67 29.74 12.14 13.57
C LEU A 67 31.13 12.77 13.53
N ALA A 68 32.10 12.09 12.94
CA ALA A 68 33.47 12.59 12.82
C ALA A 68 33.61 13.82 11.90
N SER A 69 32.75 13.97 10.90
CA SER A 69 32.79 15.07 9.94
C SER A 69 31.41 15.31 9.32
N PRO A 70 30.46 15.98 10.03
CA PRO A 70 29.11 16.17 9.55
C PRO A 70 28.97 16.94 8.23
N ASP A 71 29.87 17.89 7.97
CA ASP A 71 29.86 18.71 6.76
C ASP A 71 30.44 17.96 5.54
N LYS A 72 31.20 16.92 5.77
CA LYS A 72 31.80 16.07 4.73
C LYS A 72 31.87 14.62 5.22
N PRO A 73 30.72 13.91 5.30
CA PRO A 73 30.63 12.59 5.87
C PRO A 73 31.60 11.58 5.24
N GLN A 74 32.22 10.77 6.08
CA GLN A 74 33.08 9.66 5.68
C GLN A 74 32.36 8.34 5.85
N GLY A 75 32.93 7.25 5.32
CA GLY A 75 32.36 5.90 5.42
C GLY A 75 31.17 5.68 4.47
N ILE A 76 30.53 4.52 4.58
CA ILE A 76 29.43 4.07 3.69
C ILE A 76 28.22 3.76 4.55
N ARG A 77 27.07 4.37 4.25
CA ARG A 77 25.81 4.04 4.90
C ARG A 77 25.49 2.57 4.67
N GLY A 78 25.09 1.88 5.75
CA GLY A 78 24.82 0.44 5.73
C GLY A 78 26.03 -0.44 6.08
N GLN A 79 27.26 0.12 6.17
CA GLN A 79 28.47 -0.61 6.50
C GLN A 79 29.23 -0.03 7.68
N ASP A 80 28.99 1.22 8.03
CA ASP A 80 29.66 1.94 9.10
C ASP A 80 29.03 1.62 10.47
N GLU A 81 29.80 1.78 11.54
CA GLU A 81 29.34 1.63 12.91
C GLU A 81 28.48 2.81 13.36
N PHE A 82 27.63 2.57 14.36
CA PHE A 82 26.83 3.59 15.02
C PHE A 82 27.38 3.89 16.41
N VAL A 83 27.25 5.15 16.83
CA VAL A 83 27.66 5.66 18.13
C VAL A 83 26.42 6.25 18.82
N ARG A 84 26.17 5.84 20.07
CA ARG A 84 25.14 6.44 20.92
C ARG A 84 25.52 7.88 21.26
N VAL A 85 24.54 8.79 21.15
CA VAL A 85 24.64 10.20 21.55
C VAL A 85 23.49 10.54 22.48
N SER A 86 23.54 11.70 23.13
CA SER A 86 22.38 12.23 23.86
C SER A 86 21.31 12.72 22.88
N TRP A 87 20.05 12.85 23.35
CA TRP A 87 19.00 13.48 22.56
C TRP A 87 19.35 14.92 22.17
N ASP A 88 19.89 15.71 23.08
CA ASP A 88 20.30 17.08 22.78
C ASP A 88 21.36 17.15 21.69
N ASP A 89 22.41 16.34 21.79
CA ASP A 89 23.46 16.28 20.75
C ASP A 89 22.88 15.86 19.39
N ALA A 90 21.96 14.89 19.35
CA ALA A 90 21.33 14.45 18.12
C ALA A 90 20.48 15.56 17.50
N LEU A 91 19.65 16.24 18.30
CA LEU A 91 18.77 17.31 17.80
C LEU A 91 19.55 18.57 17.40
N ASP A 92 20.61 18.91 18.14
CA ASP A 92 21.50 20.03 17.79
C ASP A 92 22.25 19.76 16.49
N LEU A 93 22.73 18.52 16.30
CA LEU A 93 23.38 18.11 15.06
C LEU A 93 22.43 18.15 13.86
N ILE A 94 21.20 17.64 14.02
CA ILE A 94 20.16 17.71 13.00
C ILE A 94 19.85 19.16 12.66
N HIS A 95 19.61 20.01 13.68
CA HIS A 95 19.29 21.41 13.48
C HIS A 95 20.41 22.14 12.71
N ALA A 96 21.66 21.98 13.12
CA ALA A 96 22.82 22.62 12.48
C ALA A 96 22.92 22.22 10.99
N GLN A 97 22.83 20.92 10.69
CA GLN A 97 22.94 20.41 9.32
C GLN A 97 21.72 20.78 8.47
N HIS A 98 20.50 20.72 9.03
CA HIS A 98 19.29 21.16 8.34
C HIS A 98 19.40 22.62 7.93
N LYS A 99 19.81 23.50 8.86
CA LYS A 99 20.01 24.93 8.61
C LYS A 99 21.06 25.16 7.52
N ARG A 100 22.22 24.51 7.63
CA ARG A 100 23.32 24.61 6.64
C ARG A 100 22.85 24.21 5.25
N ILE A 101 22.21 23.05 5.09
CA ILE A 101 21.77 22.53 3.79
C ILE A 101 20.70 23.46 3.20
N ARG A 102 19.75 23.90 4.02
CA ARG A 102 18.70 24.83 3.59
C ARG A 102 19.27 26.17 3.12
N GLU A 103 20.20 26.75 3.86
CA GLU A 103 20.83 28.02 3.50
C GLU A 103 21.67 27.90 2.22
N SER A 104 22.30 26.74 1.99
CA SER A 104 23.15 26.48 0.83
C SER A 104 22.38 26.14 -0.44
N TYR A 105 21.28 25.38 -0.33
CA TYR A 105 20.61 24.77 -1.49
C TYR A 105 19.10 25.08 -1.56
N GLY A 106 18.53 25.73 -0.55
CA GLY A 106 17.09 26.04 -0.47
C GLY A 106 16.21 24.87 -0.02
N PRO A 107 14.91 25.14 0.18
CA PRO A 107 13.97 24.15 0.76
C PRO A 107 13.69 22.95 -0.15
N SER A 108 13.82 23.09 -1.46
CA SER A 108 13.61 21.97 -2.40
C SER A 108 14.67 20.88 -2.29
N SER A 109 15.83 21.17 -1.68
CA SER A 109 16.89 20.18 -1.43
C SER A 109 16.62 19.24 -0.26
N ILE A 110 15.53 19.45 0.49
CA ILE A 110 15.17 18.71 1.69
C ILE A 110 13.95 17.84 1.39
N PHE A 111 14.12 16.52 1.36
CA PHE A 111 13.01 15.60 1.15
C PHE A 111 12.41 15.12 2.48
N ALA A 112 11.16 15.48 2.71
CA ALA A 112 10.33 15.04 3.84
C ALA A 112 9.03 14.38 3.36
N GLY A 113 9.11 13.70 2.23
CA GLY A 113 7.99 13.00 1.60
C GLY A 113 7.85 11.56 2.03
N SER A 114 8.12 11.22 3.30
CA SER A 114 7.96 9.86 3.84
C SER A 114 6.65 9.25 3.43
N TYR A 115 6.69 8.06 2.86
CA TYR A 115 5.54 7.29 2.45
C TYR A 115 5.59 5.87 3.02
N GLY A 116 4.44 5.33 3.34
CA GLY A 116 4.25 3.98 3.86
C GLY A 116 3.25 3.94 5.02
N TRP A 117 2.94 2.74 5.47
CA TRP A 117 2.09 2.52 6.65
C TRP A 117 2.86 2.92 7.91
N ARG A 118 2.22 3.71 8.76
CA ARG A 118 2.77 4.33 9.96
C ARG A 118 1.76 4.22 11.09
N SER A 119 1.77 5.08 12.10
CA SER A 119 0.73 5.07 13.12
C SER A 119 -0.67 5.30 12.52
N ASN A 120 -1.64 4.52 12.96
CA ASN A 120 -3.05 4.65 12.62
C ASN A 120 -3.82 5.67 13.47
N GLY A 121 -3.14 6.31 14.46
CA GLY A 121 -3.73 7.36 15.30
C GLY A 121 -3.91 8.69 14.57
N VAL A 122 -4.63 9.64 15.20
CA VAL A 122 -4.92 10.96 14.62
C VAL A 122 -3.87 12.02 14.95
N LEU A 123 -3.16 11.87 16.06
CA LEU A 123 -2.10 12.80 16.51
C LEU A 123 -0.71 12.35 16.03
N HIS A 124 -0.31 11.12 16.37
CA HIS A 124 1.04 10.62 16.15
C HIS A 124 1.25 10.05 14.76
N LYS A 125 0.92 10.82 13.73
CA LYS A 125 1.23 10.52 12.33
C LYS A 125 2.62 11.03 12.00
N ALA A 126 3.66 10.23 12.20
CA ALA A 126 5.06 10.62 12.13
C ALA A 126 5.42 11.50 10.91
N ALA A 127 5.06 11.08 9.69
CA ALA A 127 5.33 11.88 8.50
C ALA A 127 4.55 13.21 8.46
N THR A 128 3.35 13.27 9.03
CA THR A 128 2.56 14.50 9.12
C THR A 128 3.19 15.47 10.13
N LEU A 129 3.66 14.95 11.27
CA LEU A 129 4.39 15.74 12.26
C LEU A 129 5.72 16.26 11.70
N LEU A 130 6.46 15.41 10.96
CA LEU A 130 7.65 15.85 10.23
C LEU A 130 7.33 16.98 9.25
N GLN A 131 6.28 16.84 8.43
CA GLN A 131 5.87 17.88 7.48
C GLN A 131 5.49 19.18 8.20
N ARG A 132 4.84 19.10 9.37
CA ARG A 132 4.51 20.25 10.20
C ARG A 132 5.76 21.00 10.70
N TYR A 133 6.78 20.27 11.15
CA TYR A 133 8.08 20.84 11.48
C TYR A 133 8.76 21.46 10.25
N MET A 134 8.77 20.78 9.12
CA MET A 134 9.36 21.28 7.88
C MET A 134 8.63 22.53 7.36
N ALA A 135 7.31 22.61 7.52
CA ALA A 135 6.54 23.79 7.16
C ALA A 135 6.90 24.99 8.07
N LEU A 136 7.13 24.77 9.37
CA LEU A 136 7.64 25.78 10.31
C LEU A 136 9.07 26.18 9.91
N ALA A 137 9.91 25.23 9.55
CA ALA A 137 11.29 25.45 9.13
C ALA A 137 11.43 26.04 7.72
N GLY A 138 10.33 26.35 7.03
CA GLY A 138 10.27 27.13 5.79
C GLY A 138 10.27 26.31 4.51
N GLY A 139 9.69 25.11 4.51
CA GLY A 139 9.37 24.32 3.33
C GLY A 139 10.32 23.17 3.05
N TYR A 140 9.87 22.29 2.16
CA TYR A 140 10.51 21.00 1.83
C TYR A 140 10.02 20.47 0.48
N THR A 141 10.64 19.41 -0.03
CA THR A 141 10.14 18.58 -1.12
C THR A 141 9.32 17.41 -0.53
N GLY A 142 8.05 17.33 -0.94
CA GLY A 142 7.13 16.25 -0.58
C GLY A 142 7.04 15.16 -1.63
N HIS A 143 6.03 14.28 -1.52
CA HIS A 143 5.75 13.22 -2.51
C HIS A 143 4.40 13.40 -3.21
N LEU A 144 4.26 12.75 -4.36
CA LEU A 144 3.02 12.57 -5.12
C LEU A 144 2.68 11.09 -5.22
N GLY A 145 1.37 10.78 -5.19
CA GLY A 145 0.87 9.41 -5.32
C GLY A 145 1.30 8.48 -4.20
N ASP A 146 1.17 7.21 -4.44
CA ASP A 146 1.55 6.15 -3.53
C ASP A 146 2.01 4.88 -4.28
N TYR A 147 2.62 3.93 -3.56
CA TYR A 147 2.98 2.62 -4.13
C TYR A 147 1.74 1.72 -4.31
N SER A 148 0.65 1.99 -3.60
CA SER A 148 -0.54 1.13 -3.59
C SER A 148 -1.32 1.21 -4.89
N THR A 149 -1.58 2.45 -5.37
CA THR A 149 -2.52 2.74 -6.45
C THR A 149 -2.04 3.81 -7.43
N GLY A 150 -0.75 4.12 -7.47
CA GLY A 150 -0.20 5.28 -8.20
C GLY A 150 -0.66 5.40 -9.66
N ALA A 151 -0.75 4.31 -10.41
CA ALA A 151 -1.25 4.29 -11.77
C ALA A 151 -2.78 4.55 -11.82
N ALA A 152 -3.55 3.88 -10.98
CA ALA A 152 -5.01 4.01 -10.94
C ALA A 152 -5.45 5.40 -10.43
N GLN A 153 -4.75 5.98 -9.44
CA GLN A 153 -5.00 7.35 -8.99
C GLN A 153 -4.83 8.39 -10.10
N ALA A 154 -3.89 8.15 -11.02
CA ALA A 154 -3.63 9.06 -12.12
C ALA A 154 -4.69 8.95 -13.22
N ILE A 155 -5.15 7.73 -13.55
CA ILE A 155 -6.06 7.49 -14.67
C ILE A 155 -7.53 7.68 -14.30
N MET A 156 -7.99 7.28 -13.11
CA MET A 156 -9.41 7.29 -12.76
C MET A 156 -10.06 8.68 -12.78
N PRO A 157 -9.40 9.80 -12.41
CA PRO A 157 -9.96 11.13 -12.58
C PRO A 157 -10.31 11.48 -14.02
N TYR A 158 -9.57 10.96 -15.02
CA TYR A 158 -9.89 11.14 -16.44
C TYR A 158 -11.06 10.26 -16.90
N VAL A 159 -11.15 9.05 -16.34
CA VAL A 159 -12.11 8.04 -16.80
C VAL A 159 -13.49 8.21 -16.17
N VAL A 160 -13.56 8.44 -14.85
CA VAL A 160 -14.81 8.52 -14.07
C VAL A 160 -14.90 9.77 -13.19
N GLY A 161 -13.97 10.71 -13.33
CA GLY A 161 -14.03 12.01 -12.66
C GLY A 161 -13.60 12.04 -11.20
N GLY A 162 -13.10 10.95 -10.64
CA GLY A 162 -12.68 10.87 -9.26
C GLY A 162 -11.62 9.79 -8.99
N ASN A 163 -11.03 9.83 -7.80
CA ASN A 163 -10.07 8.81 -7.35
C ASN A 163 -10.81 7.55 -6.89
N GLU A 164 -11.36 6.79 -7.86
CA GLU A 164 -12.30 5.70 -7.65
C GLU A 164 -11.75 4.56 -6.78
N VAL A 165 -10.43 4.38 -6.74
CA VAL A 165 -9.79 3.36 -5.90
C VAL A 165 -9.95 3.60 -4.39
N TYR A 166 -10.31 4.82 -4.00
CA TYR A 166 -10.53 5.22 -2.60
C TYR A 166 -11.96 5.75 -2.36
N GLN A 167 -12.92 5.45 -3.23
CA GLN A 167 -14.30 5.84 -3.03
C GLN A 167 -15.13 4.72 -2.40
N GLN A 168 -16.24 5.11 -1.74
CA GLN A 168 -17.27 4.18 -1.30
C GLN A 168 -17.82 3.41 -2.50
N GLN A 169 -17.82 2.11 -2.45
CA GLN A 169 -18.35 1.23 -3.50
C GLN A 169 -19.83 0.92 -3.26
N THR A 170 -20.51 0.34 -4.25
CA THR A 170 -21.85 -0.23 -4.06
C THR A 170 -21.86 -1.12 -2.82
N SER A 171 -22.86 -0.94 -1.94
CA SER A 171 -22.86 -1.56 -0.62
C SER A 171 -22.96 -3.09 -0.71
N TRP A 172 -22.33 -3.78 0.24
CA TRP A 172 -22.40 -5.25 0.34
C TRP A 172 -23.83 -5.80 0.40
N PRO A 173 -24.78 -5.21 1.16
CA PRO A 173 -26.18 -5.65 1.10
C PRO A 173 -26.75 -5.67 -0.31
N VAL A 174 -26.49 -4.63 -1.12
CA VAL A 174 -26.95 -4.57 -2.52
C VAL A 174 -26.24 -5.63 -3.38
N VAL A 175 -24.93 -5.83 -3.21
CA VAL A 175 -24.20 -6.89 -3.92
C VAL A 175 -24.74 -8.26 -3.57
N LEU A 176 -24.97 -8.53 -2.28
CA LEU A 176 -25.51 -9.82 -1.82
C LEU A 176 -26.96 -10.07 -2.28
N GLU A 177 -27.75 -9.02 -2.45
CA GLU A 177 -29.13 -9.15 -2.92
C GLU A 177 -29.22 -9.30 -4.44
N HIS A 178 -28.49 -8.50 -5.20
CA HIS A 178 -28.74 -8.29 -6.63
C HIS A 178 -27.69 -8.88 -7.57
N SER A 179 -26.41 -9.07 -7.16
CA SER A 179 -25.43 -9.69 -8.06
C SER A 179 -25.76 -11.17 -8.29
N GLU A 180 -25.60 -11.65 -9.50
CA GLU A 180 -25.68 -13.07 -9.87
C GLU A 180 -24.27 -13.65 -10.00
N VAL A 181 -23.33 -12.84 -10.51
CA VAL A 181 -21.93 -13.19 -10.67
C VAL A 181 -21.04 -12.18 -9.92
N VAL A 182 -20.07 -12.68 -9.15
CA VAL A 182 -19.04 -11.87 -8.52
C VAL A 182 -17.68 -12.34 -8.98
N VAL A 183 -16.89 -11.43 -9.55
CA VAL A 183 -15.55 -11.72 -10.06
C VAL A 183 -14.52 -11.06 -9.15
N LEU A 184 -13.63 -11.85 -8.54
CA LEU A 184 -12.42 -11.35 -7.89
C LEU A 184 -11.30 -11.33 -8.93
N TRP A 185 -10.89 -10.14 -9.38
CA TRP A 185 -9.83 -9.99 -10.35
C TRP A 185 -8.56 -9.47 -9.68
N SER A 186 -7.51 -10.30 -9.60
CA SER A 186 -6.25 -9.98 -8.92
C SER A 186 -6.44 -9.46 -7.49
N ALA A 187 -7.33 -10.11 -6.73
CA ALA A 187 -7.69 -9.69 -5.36
C ALA A 187 -7.70 -10.87 -4.38
N ASN A 188 -7.10 -10.67 -3.20
CA ASN A 188 -7.09 -11.62 -2.09
C ASN A 188 -7.69 -10.98 -0.82
N PRO A 189 -9.03 -10.79 -0.76
CA PRO A 189 -9.68 -10.07 0.33
C PRO A 189 -9.48 -10.71 1.71
N LEU A 190 -9.39 -12.03 1.83
CA LEU A 190 -9.17 -12.68 3.12
C LEU A 190 -7.83 -12.32 3.75
N ASN A 191 -6.87 -11.92 2.94
CA ASN A 191 -5.59 -11.43 3.41
C ASN A 191 -5.63 -9.91 3.67
N THR A 192 -6.11 -9.13 2.70
CA THR A 192 -5.99 -7.67 2.74
C THR A 192 -7.04 -6.98 3.61
N LEU A 193 -8.16 -7.63 3.95
CA LEU A 193 -9.17 -7.08 4.87
C LEU A 193 -8.82 -7.24 6.35
N LYS A 194 -7.76 -7.96 6.70
CA LYS A 194 -7.21 -8.00 8.07
C LYS A 194 -6.60 -6.68 8.52
N ILE A 195 -6.41 -5.75 7.58
CA ILE A 195 -5.78 -4.46 7.80
C ILE A 195 -6.60 -3.34 7.18
N ALA A 196 -6.51 -2.13 7.75
CA ALA A 196 -7.05 -0.90 7.20
C ALA A 196 -6.11 0.27 7.48
N TRP A 197 -6.27 1.39 6.79
CA TRP A 197 -5.42 2.56 6.99
C TRP A 197 -5.57 3.13 8.41
N ASN A 198 -6.78 3.20 8.93
CA ASN A 198 -7.03 3.50 10.34
C ASN A 198 -6.89 2.23 11.18
N ALA A 199 -7.99 1.52 11.41
CA ALA A 199 -7.98 0.22 12.05
C ALA A 199 -9.02 -0.68 11.37
N SER A 200 -8.70 -1.95 11.10
CA SER A 200 -9.65 -2.87 10.48
C SER A 200 -10.89 -3.04 11.37
N ASP A 201 -12.09 -3.02 10.77
CA ASP A 201 -13.35 -3.36 11.40
C ASP A 201 -13.73 -4.85 11.20
N GLU A 202 -12.96 -5.55 10.36
CA GLU A 202 -13.12 -6.97 9.99
C GLU A 202 -14.48 -7.34 9.36
N GLN A 203 -15.44 -6.40 9.23
CA GLN A 203 -16.77 -6.66 8.66
C GLN A 203 -16.72 -7.17 7.21
N GLY A 204 -15.72 -6.79 6.43
CA GLY A 204 -15.57 -7.30 5.08
C GLY A 204 -15.41 -8.80 5.02
N LEU A 205 -14.75 -9.39 6.00
CA LEU A 205 -14.59 -10.84 6.09
C LEU A 205 -15.95 -11.52 6.31
N ASP A 206 -16.84 -10.93 7.10
CA ASP A 206 -18.20 -11.43 7.31
C ASP A 206 -19.04 -11.36 6.03
N TYR A 207 -18.89 -10.28 5.23
CA TYR A 207 -19.56 -10.18 3.94
C TYR A 207 -19.03 -11.19 2.92
N PHE A 208 -17.72 -11.46 2.90
CA PHE A 208 -17.18 -12.54 2.07
C PHE A 208 -17.65 -13.93 2.56
N ALA A 209 -17.83 -14.13 3.86
CA ALA A 209 -18.44 -15.35 4.38
C ALA A 209 -19.90 -15.50 3.96
N ALA A 210 -20.68 -14.41 3.98
CA ALA A 210 -22.05 -14.39 3.45
C ALA A 210 -22.08 -14.65 1.94
N LEU A 211 -21.15 -14.05 1.17
CA LEU A 211 -21.01 -14.30 -0.26
C LEU A 211 -20.76 -15.79 -0.57
N ARG A 212 -19.92 -16.46 0.22
CA ARG A 212 -19.69 -17.93 0.08
C ARG A 212 -20.96 -18.75 0.24
N GLN A 213 -21.91 -18.26 1.04
CA GLN A 213 -23.18 -18.96 1.32
C GLN A 213 -24.32 -18.57 0.36
N SER A 214 -24.13 -17.52 -0.45
CA SER A 214 -25.19 -16.89 -1.23
C SER A 214 -25.69 -17.71 -2.44
N GLY A 215 -24.96 -18.74 -2.87
CA GLY A 215 -25.28 -19.51 -4.08
C GLY A 215 -24.97 -18.81 -5.39
N LYS A 216 -24.35 -17.62 -5.36
CA LYS A 216 -23.93 -16.85 -6.55
C LYS A 216 -22.79 -17.55 -7.28
N ARG A 217 -22.65 -17.29 -8.58
CA ARG A 217 -21.48 -17.74 -9.33
C ARG A 217 -20.28 -16.88 -8.94
N LEU A 218 -19.19 -17.52 -8.51
CA LEU A 218 -17.98 -16.87 -8.04
C LEU A 218 -16.82 -17.24 -8.95
N ILE A 219 -16.09 -16.24 -9.43
CA ILE A 219 -14.94 -16.41 -10.34
C ILE A 219 -13.75 -15.64 -9.76
N CYS A 220 -12.58 -16.28 -9.70
CA CYS A 220 -11.32 -15.62 -9.39
C CYS A 220 -10.39 -15.67 -10.60
N ILE A 221 -9.90 -14.51 -11.02
CA ILE A 221 -8.93 -14.37 -12.12
C ILE A 221 -7.61 -13.88 -11.52
N ASP A 222 -6.67 -14.81 -11.32
CA ASP A 222 -5.37 -14.52 -10.68
C ASP A 222 -4.37 -15.63 -11.05
N PRO A 223 -3.10 -15.35 -11.34
CA PRO A 223 -2.09 -16.37 -11.63
C PRO A 223 -1.79 -17.29 -10.44
N MET A 224 -2.17 -16.88 -9.22
CA MET A 224 -1.98 -17.64 -7.99
C MET A 224 -3.32 -17.92 -7.30
N ARG A 225 -3.52 -19.15 -6.85
CA ARG A 225 -4.62 -19.57 -5.99
C ARG A 225 -4.35 -19.04 -4.57
N SER A 226 -5.09 -18.02 -4.18
CA SER A 226 -4.94 -17.36 -2.89
C SER A 226 -5.75 -18.03 -1.79
N GLU A 227 -5.52 -17.61 -0.53
CA GLU A 227 -6.31 -18.03 0.62
C GLU A 227 -7.80 -17.72 0.44
N SER A 228 -8.14 -16.70 -0.34
CA SER A 228 -9.54 -16.39 -0.67
C SER A 228 -10.15 -17.46 -1.56
N VAL A 229 -9.44 -17.95 -2.58
CA VAL A 229 -9.91 -19.06 -3.43
C VAL A 229 -10.10 -20.33 -2.59
N ASP A 230 -9.14 -20.65 -1.72
CA ASP A 230 -9.22 -21.80 -0.84
C ASP A 230 -10.40 -21.72 0.15
N PHE A 231 -10.67 -20.53 0.66
CA PHE A 231 -11.84 -20.29 1.52
C PHE A 231 -13.17 -20.57 0.81
N PHE A 232 -13.30 -20.14 -0.44
CA PHE A 232 -14.51 -20.43 -1.23
C PHE A 232 -14.57 -21.90 -1.69
N GLY A 233 -13.43 -22.55 -1.88
CA GLY A 233 -13.32 -23.94 -2.31
C GLY A 233 -14.01 -24.19 -3.65
N ASP A 234 -14.77 -25.29 -3.75
CA ASP A 234 -15.47 -25.68 -4.99
C ASP A 234 -16.54 -24.69 -5.49
N LYS A 235 -16.86 -23.67 -4.69
CA LYS A 235 -17.81 -22.63 -5.07
C LYS A 235 -17.19 -21.53 -5.94
N MET A 236 -15.86 -21.46 -6.03
CA MET A 236 -15.17 -20.46 -6.80
C MET A 236 -14.39 -21.07 -7.96
N GLU A 237 -14.70 -20.67 -9.16
CA GLU A 237 -13.95 -21.02 -10.35
C GLU A 237 -12.64 -20.19 -10.36
N TRP A 238 -11.48 -20.87 -10.37
CA TRP A 238 -10.18 -20.22 -10.47
C TRP A 238 -9.65 -20.28 -11.89
N ILE A 239 -9.36 -19.13 -12.46
CA ILE A 239 -8.80 -18.95 -13.81
C ILE A 239 -7.44 -18.27 -13.66
N ALA A 240 -6.37 -18.92 -14.15
CA ALA A 240 -5.00 -18.46 -14.01
C ALA A 240 -4.43 -17.94 -15.33
N PRO A 241 -4.54 -16.63 -15.65
CA PRO A 241 -3.90 -16.04 -16.83
C PRO A 241 -2.38 -15.92 -16.65
N HIS A 242 -1.63 -15.70 -17.74
CA HIS A 242 -0.26 -15.19 -17.65
C HIS A 242 -0.25 -13.83 -16.94
N MET A 243 0.71 -13.63 -16.07
CA MET A 243 0.81 -12.41 -15.28
C MET A 243 0.97 -11.19 -16.18
N GLY A 244 0.22 -10.12 -15.88
CA GLY A 244 0.28 -8.85 -16.60
C GLY A 244 -0.54 -8.77 -17.88
N THR A 245 -1.23 -9.83 -18.27
CA THR A 245 -1.99 -9.91 -19.53
C THR A 245 -3.49 -9.63 -19.37
N ASP A 246 -3.89 -9.05 -18.24
CA ASP A 246 -5.29 -8.75 -17.91
C ASP A 246 -6.01 -7.96 -19.00
N VAL A 247 -5.33 -6.96 -19.59
CA VAL A 247 -5.92 -6.13 -20.66
C VAL A 247 -6.20 -6.97 -21.90
N ALA A 248 -5.30 -7.88 -22.29
CA ALA A 248 -5.52 -8.76 -23.45
C ALA A 248 -6.72 -9.70 -23.21
N LEU A 249 -6.84 -10.27 -22.00
CA LEU A 249 -7.99 -11.09 -21.62
C LEU A 249 -9.29 -10.29 -21.69
N MET A 250 -9.32 -9.08 -21.13
CA MET A 250 -10.49 -8.21 -21.18
C MET A 250 -10.85 -7.75 -22.61
N LEU A 251 -9.86 -7.51 -23.47
CA LEU A 251 -10.08 -7.19 -24.88
C LEU A 251 -10.71 -8.36 -25.63
N GLY A 252 -10.28 -9.61 -25.38
CA GLY A 252 -10.90 -10.80 -25.96
C GLY A 252 -12.37 -10.97 -25.52
N ILE A 253 -12.67 -10.69 -24.23
CA ILE A 253 -14.05 -10.65 -23.72
C ILE A 253 -14.85 -9.55 -24.42
N ALA A 254 -14.29 -8.33 -24.50
CA ALA A 254 -14.93 -7.18 -25.14
C ALA A 254 -15.20 -7.41 -26.65
N HIS A 255 -14.25 -8.04 -27.37
CA HIS A 255 -14.45 -8.40 -28.77
C HIS A 255 -15.60 -9.39 -28.93
N THR A 256 -15.67 -10.41 -28.06
CA THR A 256 -16.77 -11.39 -28.08
C THR A 256 -18.12 -10.73 -27.81
N LEU A 257 -18.21 -9.72 -26.95
CA LEU A 257 -19.45 -8.95 -26.77
C LEU A 257 -19.88 -8.27 -28.05
N VAL A 258 -18.93 -7.64 -28.78
CA VAL A 258 -19.24 -6.96 -30.06
C VAL A 258 -19.59 -7.94 -31.16
N GLU A 259 -18.89 -9.08 -31.24
CA GLU A 259 -19.16 -10.12 -32.25
C GLU A 259 -20.56 -10.71 -32.15
N ASN A 260 -21.18 -10.70 -30.98
CA ASN A 260 -22.52 -11.24 -30.70
C ASN A 260 -23.57 -10.15 -30.46
N ASP A 261 -23.27 -8.86 -30.71
CA ASP A 261 -24.16 -7.72 -30.44
C ASP A 261 -24.65 -7.68 -28.96
N TRP A 262 -23.79 -8.04 -28.01
CA TRP A 262 -24.09 -8.13 -26.58
C TRP A 262 -23.71 -6.86 -25.79
N GLN A 263 -23.08 -5.87 -26.41
CA GLN A 263 -22.81 -4.58 -25.78
C GLN A 263 -24.08 -3.76 -25.59
N ASP A 264 -24.21 -3.05 -24.46
CA ASP A 264 -25.33 -2.13 -24.22
C ASP A 264 -25.12 -0.80 -24.96
N GLU A 265 -25.57 -0.74 -26.22
CA GLU A 265 -25.45 0.47 -27.06
C GLU A 265 -26.14 1.69 -26.46
N ALA A 266 -27.27 1.49 -25.77
CA ALA A 266 -28.02 2.58 -25.15
C ALA A 266 -27.25 3.22 -24.00
N PHE A 267 -26.63 2.40 -23.14
CA PHE A 267 -25.77 2.89 -22.08
C PHE A 267 -24.50 3.56 -22.65
N LEU A 268 -23.84 2.95 -23.62
CA LEU A 268 -22.64 3.47 -24.26
C LEU A 268 -22.91 4.85 -24.89
N ALA A 269 -24.00 5.02 -25.66
CA ALA A 269 -24.35 6.29 -26.27
C ALA A 269 -24.69 7.38 -25.25
N ARG A 270 -25.40 7.02 -24.17
CA ARG A 270 -25.88 8.00 -23.18
C ARG A 270 -24.84 8.35 -22.12
N CYS A 271 -24.13 7.37 -21.61
CA CYS A 271 -23.29 7.50 -20.41
C CYS A 271 -21.79 7.53 -20.70
N THR A 272 -21.37 7.30 -21.96
CA THR A 272 -19.92 7.25 -22.28
C THR A 272 -19.56 8.20 -23.42
N THR A 273 -18.26 8.39 -23.64
CA THR A 273 -17.71 9.08 -24.81
C THR A 273 -16.52 8.31 -25.36
N GLY A 274 -16.38 8.35 -26.71
CA GLY A 274 -15.25 7.79 -27.45
C GLY A 274 -15.22 6.29 -27.57
N TYR A 275 -16.34 5.61 -27.36
CA TYR A 275 -16.46 4.17 -27.56
C TYR A 275 -16.14 3.76 -29.00
N ASP A 276 -16.52 4.58 -30.00
CA ASP A 276 -16.24 4.38 -31.43
C ASP A 276 -14.74 4.20 -31.71
N ARG A 277 -13.90 5.04 -31.10
CA ARG A 277 -12.44 4.98 -31.25
C ARG A 277 -11.84 3.73 -30.59
N PHE A 278 -12.34 3.35 -29.44
CA PHE A 278 -11.96 2.11 -28.79
C PHE A 278 -12.41 0.88 -29.61
N ALA A 279 -13.64 0.91 -30.15
CA ALA A 279 -14.18 -0.16 -31.01
C ALA A 279 -13.35 -0.32 -32.30
N ASP A 280 -12.88 0.75 -32.91
CA ASP A 280 -11.99 0.69 -34.06
C ASP A 280 -10.66 0.00 -33.76
N TYR A 281 -10.07 0.22 -32.54
CA TYR A 281 -8.92 -0.53 -32.08
C TYR A 281 -9.26 -2.00 -31.78
N LEU A 282 -10.37 -2.25 -31.08
CA LEU A 282 -10.84 -3.58 -30.72
C LEU A 282 -11.04 -4.48 -31.95
N LEU A 283 -11.63 -3.91 -33.01
CA LEU A 283 -11.91 -4.58 -34.28
C LEU A 283 -10.71 -4.61 -35.24
N GLY A 284 -9.55 -4.09 -34.84
CA GLY A 284 -8.34 -4.09 -35.66
C GLY A 284 -8.30 -3.07 -36.80
N LYS A 285 -9.21 -2.09 -36.83
CA LYS A 285 -9.23 -1.09 -37.88
C LYS A 285 -8.06 -0.09 -37.76
N THR A 286 -7.50 0.09 -36.58
CA THR A 286 -6.42 1.04 -36.31
C THR A 286 -5.02 0.43 -36.47
N ASP A 287 -4.84 -0.87 -36.17
CA ASP A 287 -3.54 -1.56 -36.14
C ASP A 287 -3.50 -2.87 -36.96
N GLY A 288 -4.58 -3.18 -37.69
CA GLY A 288 -4.67 -4.36 -38.55
C GLY A 288 -4.92 -5.66 -37.80
N THR A 289 -5.11 -5.64 -36.47
CA THR A 289 -5.26 -6.87 -35.66
C THR A 289 -6.51 -6.81 -34.79
N ALA A 290 -7.54 -7.59 -35.11
CA ALA A 290 -8.72 -7.73 -34.27
C ALA A 290 -8.37 -8.46 -32.95
N LYS A 291 -8.91 -7.97 -31.85
CA LYS A 291 -8.61 -8.46 -30.49
C LYS A 291 -9.51 -9.65 -30.11
N THR A 292 -9.60 -10.65 -31.01
CA THR A 292 -10.47 -11.82 -30.87
C THR A 292 -10.14 -12.65 -29.61
N ALA A 293 -11.01 -13.59 -29.27
CA ALA A 293 -10.75 -14.53 -28.18
C ALA A 293 -9.50 -15.38 -28.46
N GLU A 294 -9.20 -15.73 -29.72
CA GLU A 294 -7.98 -16.45 -30.14
C GLU A 294 -6.74 -15.59 -29.92
N TRP A 295 -6.75 -14.33 -30.39
CA TRP A 295 -5.66 -13.40 -30.17
C TRP A 295 -5.37 -13.22 -28.65
N ALA A 296 -6.40 -13.07 -27.85
CA ALA A 296 -6.26 -12.94 -26.41
C ALA A 296 -5.73 -14.22 -25.77
N ALA A 297 -6.17 -15.39 -26.22
CA ALA A 297 -5.72 -16.69 -25.70
C ALA A 297 -4.22 -16.92 -25.91
N GLU A 298 -3.66 -16.52 -27.04
CA GLU A 298 -2.22 -16.59 -27.32
C GLU A 298 -1.40 -15.74 -26.32
N ILE A 299 -1.91 -14.62 -25.90
CA ILE A 299 -1.22 -13.70 -24.97
C ILE A 299 -1.44 -14.12 -23.52
N CYS A 300 -2.69 -14.34 -23.10
CA CYS A 300 -3.01 -14.54 -21.69
C CYS A 300 -2.96 -16.02 -21.24
N GLY A 301 -2.94 -16.96 -22.21
CA GLY A 301 -2.92 -18.38 -21.93
C GLY A 301 -4.22 -18.93 -21.31
N VAL A 302 -5.31 -18.17 -21.36
CA VAL A 302 -6.68 -18.64 -21.11
C VAL A 302 -7.29 -19.05 -22.45
N SER A 303 -7.93 -20.22 -22.53
CA SER A 303 -8.43 -20.71 -23.82
C SER A 303 -9.51 -19.77 -24.42
N ALA A 304 -9.53 -19.65 -25.75
CA ALA A 304 -10.53 -18.85 -26.46
C ALA A 304 -11.98 -19.25 -26.10
N VAL A 305 -12.21 -20.55 -25.88
CA VAL A 305 -13.51 -21.08 -25.42
C VAL A 305 -13.89 -20.48 -24.07
N LYS A 306 -12.96 -20.44 -23.08
CA LYS A 306 -13.20 -19.86 -21.76
C LYS A 306 -13.40 -18.33 -21.85
N ILE A 307 -12.69 -17.64 -22.74
CA ILE A 307 -12.86 -16.19 -22.93
C ILE A 307 -14.27 -15.89 -23.45
N ARG A 308 -14.78 -16.68 -24.41
CA ARG A 308 -16.16 -16.53 -24.88
C ARG A 308 -17.18 -16.89 -23.81
N GLU A 309 -16.95 -17.95 -23.04
CA GLU A 309 -17.79 -18.31 -21.91
C GLU A 309 -17.88 -17.17 -20.88
N LEU A 310 -16.76 -16.51 -20.56
CA LEU A 310 -16.77 -15.36 -19.66
C LEU A 310 -17.59 -14.19 -20.22
N ALA A 311 -17.48 -13.90 -21.50
CA ALA A 311 -18.30 -12.86 -22.16
C ALA A 311 -19.79 -13.17 -22.06
N GLU A 312 -20.18 -14.43 -22.33
CA GLU A 312 -21.56 -14.90 -22.21
C GLU A 312 -22.09 -14.80 -20.78
N ILE A 313 -21.30 -15.27 -19.80
CA ILE A 313 -21.64 -15.20 -18.37
C ILE A 313 -21.87 -13.74 -17.96
N PHE A 314 -20.96 -12.84 -18.30
CA PHE A 314 -21.03 -11.43 -17.90
C PHE A 314 -22.20 -10.70 -18.58
N HIS A 315 -22.53 -11.04 -19.81
CA HIS A 315 -23.67 -10.47 -20.54
C HIS A 315 -25.02 -10.88 -19.96
N HIS A 316 -25.19 -12.18 -19.68
CA HIS A 316 -26.49 -12.74 -19.24
C HIS A 316 -26.78 -12.58 -17.76
N ASN A 317 -25.84 -12.10 -16.96
CA ASN A 317 -26.00 -12.02 -15.50
C ASN A 317 -25.62 -10.64 -14.97
N THR A 318 -26.25 -10.24 -13.87
CA THR A 318 -25.81 -9.06 -13.10
C THR A 318 -24.44 -9.34 -12.50
N THR A 319 -23.40 -8.75 -13.08
CA THR A 319 -21.99 -9.05 -12.76
C THR A 319 -21.30 -7.90 -12.03
N MET A 320 -20.72 -8.18 -10.88
CA MET A 320 -19.84 -7.26 -10.14
C MET A 320 -18.37 -7.63 -10.34
N LEU A 321 -17.63 -6.75 -11.02
CA LEU A 321 -16.18 -6.90 -11.24
C LEU A 321 -15.40 -6.26 -10.08
N MET A 322 -14.93 -7.06 -9.13
CA MET A 322 -14.13 -6.61 -7.98
C MET A 322 -12.65 -6.75 -8.29
N ALA A 323 -12.03 -5.65 -8.74
CA ALA A 323 -10.61 -5.68 -9.13
C ALA A 323 -9.69 -5.23 -7.98
N GLY A 324 -8.60 -5.98 -7.80
CA GLY A 324 -7.55 -5.68 -6.84
C GLY A 324 -6.55 -4.64 -7.34
N TRP A 325 -5.82 -4.03 -6.41
CA TRP A 325 -4.81 -3.01 -6.76
C TRP A 325 -3.49 -3.60 -7.28
N GLY A 326 -3.25 -4.89 -7.07
CA GLY A 326 -2.04 -5.56 -7.53
C GLY A 326 -1.83 -5.47 -9.03
N MET A 327 -2.92 -5.57 -9.81
CA MET A 327 -2.88 -5.56 -11.26
C MET A 327 -2.35 -4.25 -11.88
N GLN A 328 -2.50 -3.10 -11.21
CA GLN A 328 -2.00 -1.82 -11.72
C GLN A 328 -0.55 -1.51 -11.28
N ARG A 329 0.05 -2.32 -10.37
CA ARG A 329 1.46 -2.18 -9.96
C ARG A 329 2.40 -2.85 -10.97
N GLN A 330 2.21 -2.54 -12.24
CA GLN A 330 2.93 -3.10 -13.38
C GLN A 330 3.22 -1.99 -14.39
N GLN A 331 4.14 -2.26 -15.30
CA GLN A 331 4.31 -1.41 -16.47
C GLN A 331 2.97 -1.32 -17.21
N PHE A 332 2.59 -0.10 -17.61
CA PHE A 332 1.30 0.22 -18.20
C PHE A 332 0.10 -0.07 -17.27
N GLY A 333 0.28 0.12 -15.98
CA GLY A 333 -0.71 -0.18 -14.95
C GLY A 333 -2.03 0.57 -15.11
N GLU A 334 -1.99 1.77 -15.68
CA GLU A 334 -3.15 2.64 -15.97
C GLU A 334 -4.18 1.95 -16.88
N GLN A 335 -3.71 1.14 -17.83
CA GLN A 335 -4.54 0.45 -18.82
C GLN A 335 -5.52 -0.55 -18.18
N LYS A 336 -5.13 -1.16 -17.06
CA LYS A 336 -5.87 -2.27 -16.46
C LYS A 336 -7.18 -1.82 -15.81
N HIS A 337 -7.09 -0.83 -14.91
CA HIS A 337 -8.29 -0.29 -14.26
C HIS A 337 -9.19 0.45 -15.27
N TRP A 338 -8.61 1.13 -16.25
CA TRP A 338 -9.37 1.73 -17.34
C TRP A 338 -10.15 0.69 -18.14
N MET A 339 -9.52 -0.45 -18.45
CA MET A 339 -10.18 -1.53 -19.20
C MET A 339 -11.29 -2.22 -18.38
N ILE A 340 -11.17 -2.36 -17.05
CA ILE A 340 -12.26 -2.84 -16.17
C ILE A 340 -13.49 -1.92 -16.29
N VAL A 341 -13.29 -0.60 -16.22
CA VAL A 341 -14.38 0.38 -16.37
C VAL A 341 -15.00 0.28 -17.77
N THR A 342 -14.17 0.16 -18.81
CA THR A 342 -14.62 0.02 -20.19
C THR A 342 -15.46 -1.24 -20.38
N LEU A 343 -15.01 -2.38 -19.86
CA LEU A 343 -15.74 -3.64 -19.92
C LEU A 343 -17.10 -3.54 -19.18
N ALA A 344 -17.12 -2.99 -17.96
CA ALA A 344 -18.35 -2.77 -17.21
C ALA A 344 -19.31 -1.79 -17.92
N ALA A 345 -18.78 -0.80 -18.64
CA ALA A 345 -19.58 0.12 -19.47
C ALA A 345 -20.19 -0.58 -20.68
N MET A 346 -19.42 -1.46 -21.37
CA MET A 346 -19.92 -2.26 -22.51
C MET A 346 -21.05 -3.21 -22.07
N LEU A 347 -20.97 -3.75 -20.87
CA LEU A 347 -22.04 -4.57 -20.27
C LEU A 347 -23.26 -3.74 -19.83
N GLY A 348 -23.16 -2.39 -19.85
CA GLY A 348 -24.24 -1.52 -19.41
C GLY A 348 -24.58 -1.61 -17.93
N GLN A 349 -23.66 -2.12 -17.08
CA GLN A 349 -23.98 -2.46 -15.69
C GLN A 349 -23.51 -1.44 -14.65
N ILE A 350 -22.76 -0.39 -15.06
CA ILE A 350 -22.33 0.68 -14.14
C ILE A 350 -23.56 1.44 -13.63
N GLY A 351 -23.69 1.53 -12.29
CA GLY A 351 -24.80 2.21 -11.63
C GLY A 351 -26.07 1.37 -11.50
N THR A 352 -26.02 0.06 -11.82
CA THR A 352 -27.12 -0.87 -11.52
C THR A 352 -26.93 -1.50 -10.14
N PRO A 353 -28.02 -1.84 -9.42
CA PRO A 353 -27.88 -2.63 -8.21
C PRO A 353 -27.15 -3.95 -8.46
N GLY A 354 -26.06 -4.19 -7.73
CA GLY A 354 -25.29 -5.42 -7.81
C GLY A 354 -24.40 -5.62 -9.05
N GLY A 355 -24.44 -4.72 -10.03
CA GLY A 355 -23.62 -4.79 -11.23
C GLY A 355 -22.54 -3.71 -11.32
N GLY A 356 -21.65 -3.82 -12.32
CA GLY A 356 -20.61 -2.86 -12.61
C GLY A 356 -19.23 -3.26 -12.09
N PHE A 357 -18.51 -2.33 -11.46
CA PHE A 357 -17.15 -2.56 -10.99
C PHE A 357 -16.92 -1.97 -9.60
N GLY A 358 -15.85 -2.44 -8.93
CA GLY A 358 -15.37 -1.86 -7.68
C GLY A 358 -13.91 -2.18 -7.41
N PHE A 359 -13.18 -1.17 -6.89
CA PHE A 359 -11.74 -1.23 -6.71
C PHE A 359 -11.27 -1.32 -5.26
N SER A 360 -12.19 -1.28 -4.28
CA SER A 360 -11.83 -1.29 -2.85
C SER A 360 -12.60 -2.31 -2.00
N TYR A 361 -13.30 -3.28 -2.58
CA TYR A 361 -13.91 -4.37 -1.81
C TYR A 361 -12.88 -5.22 -1.04
N HIS A 362 -11.70 -5.38 -1.60
CA HIS A 362 -10.57 -6.12 -1.01
C HIS A 362 -9.72 -5.29 -0.06
N PHE A 363 -9.93 -3.99 0.05
CA PHE A 363 -9.15 -3.09 0.91
C PHE A 363 -10.08 -2.27 1.80
N ALA A 364 -9.79 -2.24 3.10
CA ALA A 364 -10.47 -1.42 4.11
C ALA A 364 -12.01 -1.48 4.01
N ASN A 365 -12.53 -2.42 3.20
CA ASN A 365 -13.93 -2.75 3.11
C ASN A 365 -14.80 -1.69 2.41
N GLY A 366 -14.41 -1.28 1.22
CA GLY A 366 -15.06 -0.21 0.45
C GLY A 366 -16.55 -0.39 0.18
N GLY A 367 -17.07 -1.63 0.26
CA GLY A 367 -18.49 -1.94 0.15
C GLY A 367 -19.28 -1.87 1.48
N ASN A 368 -18.63 -1.63 2.61
CA ASN A 368 -19.33 -1.52 3.89
C ASN A 368 -20.19 -0.25 3.92
N PRO A 369 -21.46 -0.36 4.37
CA PRO A 369 -22.29 0.81 4.58
C PRO A 369 -21.67 1.77 5.61
N THR A 370 -21.50 3.03 5.21
CA THR A 370 -20.99 4.07 6.12
C THR A 370 -22.00 4.35 7.22
N ARG A 371 -21.56 4.31 8.47
CA ARG A 371 -22.38 4.63 9.65
C ARG A 371 -22.71 6.14 9.72
N ARG A 372 -23.63 6.54 10.57
CA ARG A 372 -23.78 7.94 10.97
C ARG A 372 -22.57 8.30 11.83
N ALA A 373 -21.54 8.82 11.19
CA ALA A 373 -20.23 8.84 11.80
C ALA A 373 -19.85 10.20 12.37
N ALA A 374 -19.34 10.16 13.61
CA ALA A 374 -18.57 11.24 14.20
C ALA A 374 -17.10 11.12 13.74
N VAL A 375 -16.77 11.62 12.55
CA VAL A 375 -15.42 11.46 11.96
C VAL A 375 -14.41 12.32 12.70
N LEU A 376 -13.35 11.71 13.22
CA LEU A 376 -12.23 12.38 13.89
C LEU A 376 -11.54 13.38 12.94
N ALA A 377 -11.13 14.52 13.49
CA ALA A 377 -10.09 15.34 12.89
C ALA A 377 -8.72 14.74 13.21
N SER A 378 -7.68 15.18 12.52
CA SER A 378 -6.30 14.75 12.76
C SER A 378 -5.32 15.89 12.65
N MET A 379 -4.13 15.70 13.22
CA MET A 379 -3.01 16.63 13.07
C MET A 379 -2.76 16.94 11.59
N GLN A 380 -2.46 18.20 11.29
CA GLN A 380 -2.16 18.68 9.96
C GLN A 380 -0.66 18.91 9.78
N GLY A 381 -0.15 18.62 8.58
CA GLY A 381 1.25 18.90 8.23
C GLY A 381 1.53 20.39 7.99
N SER A 382 0.51 21.19 7.65
CA SER A 382 0.61 22.64 7.56
C SER A 382 0.55 23.28 8.93
N ILE A 383 1.10 24.51 9.04
CA ILE A 383 1.06 25.33 10.26
C ILE A 383 0.81 26.79 9.88
N PRO A 384 0.04 27.57 10.65
CA PRO A 384 -0.18 28.97 10.34
C PRO A 384 1.13 29.75 10.17
N GLY A 385 1.25 30.48 9.05
CA GLY A 385 2.46 31.23 8.70
C GLY A 385 3.68 30.34 8.33
N GLY A 386 3.49 29.03 8.15
CA GLY A 386 4.50 28.11 7.64
C GLY A 386 4.55 28.09 6.12
N VAL A 387 5.54 27.38 5.58
CA VAL A 387 5.70 27.11 4.14
C VAL A 387 5.55 25.61 3.90
N ASP A 388 4.50 25.20 3.22
CA ASP A 388 4.26 23.81 2.86
C ASP A 388 5.30 23.29 1.83
N ALA A 389 5.06 22.09 1.29
CA ALA A 389 5.94 21.52 0.28
C ALA A 389 6.08 22.45 -0.94
N VAL A 390 7.32 22.91 -1.19
CA VAL A 390 7.66 23.80 -2.33
C VAL A 390 7.81 23.02 -3.63
N ASP A 391 8.07 21.71 -3.53
CA ASP A 391 8.13 20.77 -4.66
C ASP A 391 7.60 19.40 -4.22
N LYS A 392 7.28 18.54 -5.20
CA LYS A 392 6.82 17.17 -4.96
C LYS A 392 7.29 16.26 -6.08
N ILE A 393 7.77 15.07 -5.73
CA ILE A 393 8.16 14.02 -6.67
C ILE A 393 7.29 12.77 -6.51
N PRO A 394 7.00 12.01 -7.57
CA PRO A 394 6.30 10.73 -7.43
C PRO A 394 7.07 9.78 -6.52
N VAL A 395 6.39 9.07 -5.60
CA VAL A 395 7.04 8.18 -4.62
C VAL A 395 7.92 7.12 -5.28
N ALA A 396 7.53 6.60 -6.44
CA ALA A 396 8.27 5.59 -7.19
C ALA A 396 9.46 6.16 -7.99
N ARG A 397 9.74 7.47 -7.92
CA ARG A 397 10.83 8.12 -8.66
C ARG A 397 11.93 8.70 -7.76
N ILE A 398 11.93 8.36 -6.46
CA ILE A 398 12.92 8.88 -5.52
C ILE A 398 14.36 8.52 -5.91
N VAL A 399 14.59 7.29 -6.38
CA VAL A 399 15.92 6.84 -6.77
C VAL A 399 16.42 7.61 -7.98
N GLU A 400 15.59 7.80 -9.00
CA GLU A 400 15.94 8.57 -10.18
C GLU A 400 16.18 10.06 -9.84
N ALA A 401 15.39 10.63 -8.92
CA ALA A 401 15.62 12.00 -8.44
C ALA A 401 17.01 12.14 -7.78
N LEU A 402 17.43 11.14 -6.99
CA LEU A 402 18.75 11.13 -6.39
C LEU A 402 19.89 10.93 -7.41
N GLU A 403 19.65 10.13 -8.45
CA GLU A 403 20.65 9.83 -9.47
C GLU A 403 20.82 10.95 -10.50
N ASN A 404 19.74 11.69 -10.79
CA ASN A 404 19.65 12.67 -11.87
C ASN A 404 19.07 14.01 -11.41
N PRO A 405 19.72 14.72 -10.47
CA PRO A 405 19.27 16.06 -10.05
C PRO A 405 19.14 17.02 -11.24
N GLY A 406 18.05 17.77 -11.32
CA GLY A 406 17.74 18.67 -12.43
C GLY A 406 17.26 17.99 -13.70
N GLY A 407 17.28 16.66 -13.76
CA GLY A 407 16.80 15.87 -14.89
C GLY A 407 15.32 16.07 -15.15
N PHE A 408 14.91 15.97 -16.41
CA PHE A 408 13.50 16.08 -16.80
C PHE A 408 12.75 14.77 -16.65
N TYR A 409 11.50 14.87 -16.23
CA TYR A 409 10.53 13.79 -16.31
C TYR A 409 9.15 14.33 -16.64
N GLN A 410 8.28 13.47 -17.18
CA GLN A 410 6.88 13.80 -17.48
C GLN A 410 5.97 13.20 -16.42
N HIS A 411 4.98 13.95 -15.99
CA HIS A 411 3.96 13.50 -15.05
C HIS A 411 2.64 14.21 -15.33
N ASN A 412 1.62 13.42 -15.64
CA ASN A 412 0.24 13.90 -15.79
C ASN A 412 0.11 15.11 -16.76
N GLY A 413 0.74 15.01 -17.93
CA GLY A 413 0.73 16.04 -18.97
C GLY A 413 1.65 17.23 -18.71
N MET A 414 2.49 17.18 -17.68
CA MET A 414 3.41 18.25 -17.35
C MET A 414 4.87 17.79 -17.43
N ASP A 415 5.73 18.65 -17.97
CA ASP A 415 7.18 18.50 -17.85
C ASP A 415 7.62 19.02 -16.48
N ARG A 416 8.39 18.22 -15.77
CA ARG A 416 8.92 18.51 -14.44
C ARG A 416 10.43 18.29 -14.39
N ARG A 417 11.06 18.82 -13.36
CA ARG A 417 12.47 18.54 -13.06
C ARG A 417 12.61 17.94 -11.68
N PHE A 418 13.55 17.02 -11.52
CA PHE A 418 13.90 16.50 -10.20
C PHE A 418 14.66 17.58 -9.41
N PRO A 419 14.28 17.82 -8.14
CA PRO A 419 15.08 18.67 -7.25
C PRO A 419 16.42 18.01 -6.91
N ASP A 420 17.40 18.80 -6.52
CA ASP A 420 18.69 18.32 -6.01
C ASP A 420 18.58 18.00 -4.52
N ILE A 421 18.18 16.75 -4.20
CA ILE A 421 17.97 16.31 -2.83
C ILE A 421 19.29 16.10 -2.10
N ARG A 422 19.54 16.90 -1.06
CA ARG A 422 20.74 16.86 -0.22
C ARG A 422 20.48 16.35 1.17
N PHE A 423 19.25 16.49 1.66
CA PHE A 423 18.82 16.02 2.96
C PHE A 423 17.55 15.17 2.81
N ILE A 424 17.55 13.96 3.36
CA ILE A 424 16.38 13.11 3.48
C ILE A 424 16.04 12.92 4.95
N TRP A 425 14.83 13.26 5.36
CA TRP A 425 14.27 12.81 6.63
C TRP A 425 13.09 11.87 6.37
N TRP A 426 13.23 10.64 6.85
CA TRP A 426 12.18 9.66 6.73
C TRP A 426 11.62 9.31 8.11
N ALA A 427 10.33 9.64 8.35
CA ALA A 427 9.63 9.40 9.60
C ALA A 427 8.40 8.53 9.35
N GLY A 428 8.50 7.26 9.74
CA GLY A 428 7.48 6.23 9.46
C GLY A 428 7.45 5.77 8.00
N GLY A 429 7.09 4.51 7.80
CA GLY A 429 7.11 3.83 6.50
C GLY A 429 8.48 3.23 6.17
N ALA A 430 8.52 2.31 5.22
CA ALA A 430 9.67 1.46 4.95
C ALA A 430 10.09 1.51 3.47
N ASN A 431 10.76 2.59 3.06
CA ASN A 431 11.21 2.80 1.68
C ASN A 431 12.08 1.64 1.13
N PHE A 432 12.99 1.09 1.94
CA PHE A 432 13.87 -0.02 1.52
C PHE A 432 13.15 -1.35 1.24
N THR A 433 11.90 -1.48 1.63
CA THR A 433 11.08 -2.67 1.39
C THR A 433 9.90 -2.41 0.45
N HIS A 434 9.59 -1.14 0.15
CA HIS A 434 8.55 -0.75 -0.80
C HIS A 434 9.11 -0.43 -2.18
N HIS A 435 10.28 0.21 -2.24
CA HIS A 435 10.88 0.65 -3.50
C HIS A 435 11.52 -0.53 -4.24
N GLN A 436 11.38 -0.55 -5.56
CA GLN A 436 11.93 -1.55 -6.45
C GLN A 436 13.44 -1.39 -6.61
N ASP A 437 14.13 -2.42 -7.11
CA ASP A 437 15.60 -2.47 -7.26
C ASP A 437 16.34 -1.96 -6.01
N THR A 438 16.21 -2.73 -4.92
CA THR A 438 16.82 -2.38 -3.63
C THR A 438 18.32 -2.09 -3.75
N ASN A 439 19.04 -2.78 -4.64
CA ASN A 439 20.47 -2.55 -4.85
C ASN A 439 20.75 -1.18 -5.48
N ARG A 440 19.91 -0.73 -6.42
CA ARG A 440 19.98 0.61 -7.00
C ARG A 440 19.66 1.68 -5.95
N LEU A 441 18.61 1.44 -5.13
CA LEU A 441 18.23 2.32 -4.02
C LEU A 441 19.41 2.50 -3.04
N ILE A 442 20.06 1.41 -2.61
CA ILE A 442 21.21 1.46 -1.68
C ILE A 442 22.33 2.34 -2.25
N ARG A 443 22.62 2.24 -3.55
CA ARG A 443 23.63 3.08 -4.21
C ARG A 443 23.21 4.55 -4.26
N ALA A 444 21.97 4.83 -4.66
CA ALA A 444 21.43 6.20 -4.72
C ALA A 444 21.37 6.86 -3.34
N TRP A 445 21.09 6.07 -2.30
CA TRP A 445 20.99 6.54 -0.91
C TRP A 445 22.33 7.01 -0.31
N GLN A 446 23.45 6.77 -0.99
CA GLN A 446 24.76 7.34 -0.61
C GLN A 446 24.93 8.81 -1.02
N LYS A 447 24.09 9.34 -1.93
CA LYS A 447 24.28 10.68 -2.52
C LYS A 447 23.88 11.85 -1.62
N PRO A 448 22.77 11.81 -0.84
CA PRO A 448 22.42 12.90 0.07
C PRO A 448 23.53 13.19 1.07
N GLU A 449 23.66 14.45 1.48
CA GLU A 449 24.64 14.88 2.49
C GLU A 449 24.20 14.43 3.89
N LEU A 450 22.88 14.33 4.13
CA LEU A 450 22.28 13.91 5.39
C LEU A 450 21.08 12.99 5.18
N VAL A 451 21.05 11.89 5.94
CA VAL A 451 19.88 11.00 6.04
C VAL A 451 19.52 10.81 7.52
N VAL A 452 18.33 11.26 7.90
CA VAL A 452 17.75 11.08 9.23
C VAL A 452 16.58 10.12 9.15
N ILE A 453 16.53 9.15 10.05
CA ILE A 453 15.44 8.16 10.16
C ILE A 453 14.86 8.21 11.59
N SER A 454 13.56 8.51 11.70
CA SER A 454 12.80 8.32 12.95
C SER A 454 12.11 6.94 12.87
N GLU A 455 12.53 5.98 13.71
CA GLU A 455 12.11 4.59 13.56
C GLU A 455 12.08 3.87 14.92
N CYS A 456 11.13 2.95 15.07
CA CYS A 456 11.06 2.08 16.26
C CYS A 456 12.07 0.93 16.22
N PHE A 457 12.48 0.50 15.01
CA PHE A 457 13.24 -0.73 14.79
C PHE A 457 14.46 -0.50 13.90
N TRP A 458 15.48 -1.35 14.05
CA TRP A 458 16.64 -1.38 13.17
C TRP A 458 16.28 -2.00 11.80
N THR A 459 15.39 -1.31 11.07
CA THR A 459 15.06 -1.65 9.69
C THR A 459 16.24 -1.43 8.75
N ALA A 460 16.15 -1.91 7.52
CA ALA A 460 17.17 -1.63 6.52
C ALA A 460 17.35 -0.11 6.29
N ALA A 461 16.27 0.67 6.33
CA ALA A 461 16.34 2.13 6.23
C ALA A 461 17.14 2.73 7.40
N ALA A 462 16.88 2.30 8.65
CA ALA A 462 17.61 2.76 9.82
C ALA A 462 19.11 2.40 9.75
N LYS A 463 19.45 1.18 9.28
CA LYS A 463 20.83 0.75 9.07
C LYS A 463 21.57 1.57 7.99
N HIS A 464 20.84 2.23 7.09
CA HIS A 464 21.41 3.08 6.02
C HIS A 464 21.22 4.58 6.29
N ALA A 465 21.09 5.00 7.54
CA ALA A 465 20.99 6.40 7.97
C ALA A 465 22.33 6.97 8.45
N ASP A 466 22.39 8.29 8.58
CA ASP A 466 23.45 8.98 9.34
C ASP A 466 23.02 9.17 10.80
N ILE A 467 21.74 9.48 11.02
CA ILE A 467 21.17 9.67 12.37
C ILE A 467 19.89 8.84 12.46
N VAL A 468 19.78 8.05 13.53
CA VAL A 468 18.59 7.25 13.84
C VAL A 468 18.03 7.70 15.19
N LEU A 469 16.77 8.14 15.18
CA LEU A 469 16.05 8.59 16.36
C LEU A 469 15.07 7.51 16.82
N PRO A 470 15.16 7.04 18.10
CA PRO A 470 14.27 6.02 18.64
C PRO A 470 12.86 6.58 18.87
N ALA A 471 11.90 6.12 18.05
CA ALA A 471 10.50 6.48 18.19
C ALA A 471 9.75 5.50 19.09
N THR A 472 8.71 5.98 19.78
CA THR A 472 7.75 5.13 20.49
C THR A 472 6.89 4.35 19.49
N THR A 473 6.55 3.10 19.84
CA THR A 473 5.47 2.36 19.18
C THR A 473 4.11 2.95 19.58
N SER A 474 3.04 2.59 18.85
CA SER A 474 1.68 2.99 19.21
C SER A 474 1.21 2.48 20.58
N TYR A 475 1.89 1.50 21.16
CA TYR A 475 1.58 0.94 22.48
C TYR A 475 2.26 1.69 23.64
N GLU A 476 3.15 2.61 23.34
CA GLU A 476 3.94 3.38 24.30
C GLU A 476 3.45 4.84 24.44
N ARG A 477 2.31 5.19 23.83
CA ARG A 477 1.74 6.55 23.80
C ARG A 477 0.21 6.52 23.69
N ASN A 478 -0.42 7.67 23.85
CA ASN A 478 -1.86 7.83 23.69
C ASN A 478 -2.21 8.37 22.30
N ASP A 479 -3.33 7.93 21.76
CA ASP A 479 -3.90 8.46 20.51
C ASP A 479 -5.40 8.12 20.42
N LEU A 480 -6.03 8.46 19.32
CA LEU A 480 -7.39 8.09 18.94
C LEU A 480 -7.38 7.52 17.52
N THR A 481 -8.30 6.64 17.22
CA THR A 481 -8.53 6.17 15.85
C THR A 481 -10.00 5.84 15.60
N MET A 482 -10.33 5.48 14.37
CA MET A 482 -11.62 4.91 13.99
C MET A 482 -11.41 3.51 13.44
N THR A 483 -12.41 2.64 13.55
CA THR A 483 -12.42 1.37 12.85
C THR A 483 -13.17 1.49 11.53
N GLY A 484 -12.63 0.85 10.48
CA GLY A 484 -13.16 0.88 9.12
C GLY A 484 -12.96 2.22 8.42
N ASP A 485 -12.22 2.23 7.33
CA ASP A 485 -11.93 3.46 6.57
C ASP A 485 -13.16 3.99 5.83
N TYR A 486 -14.13 3.11 5.54
CA TYR A 486 -15.40 3.44 4.87
C TYR A 486 -16.60 3.32 5.82
N SER A 487 -16.65 2.28 6.62
CA SER A 487 -17.76 2.08 7.57
C SER A 487 -17.79 3.14 8.67
N ASN A 488 -16.63 3.58 9.16
CA ASN A 488 -16.49 4.43 10.32
C ASN A 488 -17.26 3.88 11.53
N GLN A 489 -17.09 2.59 11.81
CA GLN A 489 -17.96 1.85 12.72
C GLN A 489 -17.79 2.27 14.18
N HIS A 490 -16.56 2.48 14.64
CA HIS A 490 -16.27 2.83 16.03
C HIS A 490 -15.29 4.00 16.14
N LEU A 491 -15.44 4.79 17.20
CA LEU A 491 -14.33 5.55 17.77
C LEU A 491 -13.60 4.67 18.79
N ALA A 492 -12.28 4.64 18.70
CA ALA A 492 -11.43 3.83 19.57
C ALA A 492 -10.40 4.68 20.31
N PRO A 493 -10.33 4.61 21.65
CA PRO A 493 -9.20 5.15 22.38
C PRO A 493 -7.97 4.26 22.13
N MET A 494 -6.85 4.85 21.78
CA MET A 494 -5.56 4.19 21.73
C MET A 494 -4.77 4.58 22.97
N LYS A 495 -4.99 3.87 24.06
CA LYS A 495 -4.33 4.18 25.33
C LYS A 495 -2.93 3.61 25.37
N GLN A 496 -2.04 4.34 26.04
CA GLN A 496 -0.73 3.84 26.37
C GLN A 496 -0.82 2.54 27.18
N VAL A 497 -0.17 1.51 26.69
CA VAL A 497 -0.15 0.16 27.27
C VAL A 497 1.00 -0.02 28.25
N VAL A 498 2.17 0.49 27.86
CA VAL A 498 3.41 0.45 28.67
C VAL A 498 4.12 1.82 28.58
N SER A 499 4.95 2.10 29.56
CA SER A 499 5.84 3.26 29.52
C SER A 499 6.79 3.19 28.33
N PRO A 500 7.19 4.32 27.70
CA PRO A 500 8.20 4.34 26.65
C PRO A 500 9.44 3.56 27.06
N ARG A 501 9.91 2.68 26.17
CA ARG A 501 11.05 1.80 26.47
C ARG A 501 12.37 2.50 26.13
N TRP A 502 13.36 2.30 26.99
CA TRP A 502 14.68 2.92 26.88
C TRP A 502 14.59 4.46 26.75
N GLU A 503 15.16 5.02 25.70
CA GLU A 503 15.12 6.47 25.42
C GLU A 503 14.18 6.81 24.27
N ALA A 504 13.23 5.94 23.91
CA ALA A 504 12.26 6.24 22.85
C ALA A 504 11.39 7.44 23.24
N ARG A 505 11.17 8.36 22.29
CA ARG A 505 10.33 9.54 22.45
C ARG A 505 9.24 9.61 21.38
N ASN A 506 8.16 10.31 21.69
CA ASN A 506 7.11 10.60 20.72
C ASN A 506 7.61 11.56 19.64
N ASP A 507 7.29 11.30 18.38
CA ASP A 507 7.62 12.22 17.29
C ASP A 507 7.04 13.63 17.53
N PHE A 508 5.87 13.74 18.20
CA PHE A 508 5.26 15.02 18.56
C PHE A 508 6.19 15.88 19.43
N ASP A 509 6.78 15.28 20.47
CA ASP A 509 7.70 15.96 21.38
C ASP A 509 9.03 16.29 20.69
N VAL A 510 9.57 15.35 19.90
CA VAL A 510 10.83 15.51 19.16
C VAL A 510 10.74 16.69 18.18
N PHE A 511 9.66 16.77 17.40
CA PHE A 511 9.50 17.88 16.44
C PHE A 511 9.14 19.20 17.11
N ALA A 512 8.47 19.18 18.26
CA ALA A 512 8.25 20.38 19.05
C ALA A 512 9.56 20.95 19.61
N GLU A 513 10.44 20.11 20.14
CA GLU A 513 11.78 20.51 20.62
C GLU A 513 12.67 21.05 19.48
N LEU A 514 12.62 20.43 18.30
CA LEU A 514 13.32 20.94 17.12
C LEU A 514 12.76 22.28 16.63
N SER A 515 11.45 22.49 16.76
CA SER A 515 10.82 23.76 16.41
C SER A 515 11.31 24.90 17.29
N GLU A 516 11.56 24.63 18.60
CA GLU A 516 12.18 25.61 19.51
C GLU A 516 13.63 25.94 19.14
N ARG A 517 14.40 24.91 18.68
CA ARG A 517 15.76 25.13 18.16
C ARG A 517 15.78 25.94 16.86
N TRP A 518 14.71 25.82 16.07
CA TRP A 518 14.59 26.55 14.80
C TRP A 518 14.30 28.03 15.01
N GLU A 519 13.34 28.36 15.88
CA GLU A 519 12.96 29.74 16.23
C GLU A 519 12.48 29.82 17.68
N ALA A 520 12.77 30.93 18.36
CA ALA A 520 12.30 31.15 19.72
C ALA A 520 10.75 31.15 19.77
N GLY A 521 10.18 30.35 20.66
CA GLY A 521 8.73 30.10 20.74
C GLY A 521 8.20 29.10 19.72
N GLY A 522 9.08 28.43 18.95
CA GLY A 522 8.75 27.40 17.97
C GLY A 522 8.04 26.20 18.59
N TYR A 523 8.39 25.82 19.82
CA TYR A 523 7.69 24.77 20.57
C TYR A 523 6.20 25.10 20.73
N ALA A 524 5.90 26.29 21.24
CA ALA A 524 4.52 26.72 21.45
C ALA A 524 3.76 26.87 20.12
N ARG A 525 4.42 27.33 19.07
CA ARG A 525 3.84 27.44 17.73
C ARG A 525 3.56 26.06 17.15
N PHE A 526 4.48 25.09 17.25
CA PHE A 526 4.28 23.71 16.74
C PHE A 526 3.13 23.01 17.46
N THR A 527 3.09 23.09 18.80
CA THR A 527 2.08 22.44 19.65
C THR A 527 0.77 23.20 19.75
N GLU A 528 0.71 24.46 19.30
CA GLU A 528 -0.39 25.40 19.56
C GLU A 528 -0.72 25.53 21.05
N GLY A 529 0.31 25.38 21.90
CA GLY A 529 0.18 25.44 23.36
C GLY A 529 -0.57 24.25 23.98
N LYS A 530 -0.84 23.19 23.22
CA LYS A 530 -1.60 22.00 23.67
C LYS A 530 -0.69 20.82 23.98
N SER A 531 -1.00 20.10 25.05
CA SER A 531 -0.44 18.78 25.33
C SER A 531 -1.04 17.71 24.44
N GLU A 532 -0.47 16.49 24.46
CA GLU A 532 -1.00 15.30 23.79
C GLU A 532 -2.50 15.12 24.07
N LEU A 533 -2.89 15.00 25.34
CA LEU A 533 -4.30 14.79 25.72
C LEU A 533 -5.22 15.97 25.31
N ALA A 534 -4.73 17.21 25.37
CA ALA A 534 -5.50 18.36 24.92
C ALA A 534 -5.76 18.34 23.40
N TRP A 535 -4.82 17.83 22.61
CA TRP A 535 -5.03 17.59 21.18
C TRP A 535 -6.05 16.48 20.93
N LEU A 536 -5.95 15.35 21.64
CA LEU A 536 -6.91 14.25 21.51
C LEU A 536 -8.33 14.70 21.88
N GLU A 537 -8.50 15.47 22.96
CA GLU A 537 -9.79 16.09 23.31
C GLU A 537 -10.27 17.05 22.23
N THR A 538 -9.40 17.85 21.65
CA THR A 538 -9.74 18.74 20.53
C THR A 538 -10.29 17.96 19.34
N PHE A 539 -9.61 16.90 18.91
CA PHE A 539 -10.05 16.07 17.77
C PHE A 539 -11.36 15.34 18.07
N TYR A 540 -11.54 14.85 19.30
CA TYR A 540 -12.77 14.22 19.74
C TYR A 540 -13.94 15.20 19.74
N ASN A 541 -13.76 16.42 20.24
CA ASN A 541 -14.80 17.43 20.29
C ASN A 541 -15.23 17.87 18.89
N ILE A 542 -14.31 17.95 17.92
CA ILE A 542 -14.64 18.15 16.50
C ILE A 542 -15.49 16.99 15.98
N ALA A 543 -15.15 15.75 16.32
CA ALA A 543 -15.96 14.60 15.96
C ALA A 543 -17.35 14.64 16.59
N ALA A 544 -17.46 15.06 17.86
CA ALA A 544 -18.74 15.24 18.53
C ALA A 544 -19.64 16.27 17.82
N GLN A 545 -19.06 17.38 17.37
CA GLN A 545 -19.78 18.40 16.57
C GLN A 545 -20.25 17.85 15.22
N ARG A 546 -19.39 17.11 14.51
CA ARG A 546 -19.74 16.46 13.25
C ARG A 546 -20.83 15.39 13.45
N GLY A 547 -20.75 14.61 14.52
CA GLY A 547 -21.79 13.65 14.90
C GLY A 547 -23.13 14.31 15.18
N ALA A 548 -23.12 15.41 15.95
CA ALA A 548 -24.35 16.13 16.29
C ALA A 548 -25.09 16.63 15.04
N SER A 549 -24.39 17.06 13.99
CA SER A 549 -25.00 17.43 12.70
C SER A 549 -25.71 16.28 11.98
N GLN A 550 -25.40 15.04 12.36
CA GLN A 550 -26.04 13.80 11.85
C GLN A 550 -27.00 13.16 12.89
N GLY A 551 -27.31 13.85 13.98
CA GLY A 551 -28.16 13.36 15.05
C GLY A 551 -27.48 12.34 15.97
N VAL A 552 -26.14 12.32 16.03
CA VAL A 552 -25.35 11.45 16.90
C VAL A 552 -24.78 12.25 18.06
N THR A 553 -25.15 11.90 19.30
CA THR A 553 -24.61 12.53 20.50
C THR A 553 -23.52 11.67 21.11
N LEU A 554 -22.30 12.21 21.21
CA LEU A 554 -21.19 11.53 21.88
C LEU A 554 -21.14 11.90 23.36
N PRO A 555 -20.64 10.99 24.24
CA PRO A 555 -20.37 11.34 25.64
C PRO A 555 -19.25 12.40 25.75
N PRO A 556 -19.10 13.11 26.88
CA PRO A 556 -17.94 13.95 27.11
C PRO A 556 -16.62 13.17 26.97
N PHE A 557 -15.56 13.82 26.46
CA PHE A 557 -14.26 13.18 26.23
C PHE A 557 -13.74 12.41 27.45
N ALA A 558 -13.80 13.01 28.63
CA ALA A 558 -13.33 12.35 29.87
C ALA A 558 -14.07 11.03 30.15
N ALA A 559 -15.39 10.98 29.93
CA ALA A 559 -16.19 9.77 30.12
C ALA A 559 -15.85 8.71 29.07
N PHE A 560 -15.72 9.10 27.80
CA PHE A 560 -15.26 8.19 26.72
C PHE A 560 -13.87 7.63 27.03
N TRP A 561 -12.93 8.50 27.41
CA TRP A 561 -11.55 8.10 27.71
C TRP A 561 -11.50 7.12 28.89
N GLN A 562 -12.23 7.43 29.96
CA GLN A 562 -12.28 6.54 31.14
C GLN A 562 -12.91 5.19 30.87
N ALA A 563 -13.92 5.15 29.98
CA ALA A 563 -14.66 3.91 29.66
C ALA A 563 -13.78 2.80 29.10
N ASN A 564 -12.63 3.11 28.50
CA ASN A 564 -11.67 2.13 27.97
C ASN A 564 -12.33 1.08 27.07
N ARG A 565 -13.23 1.52 26.19
CA ARG A 565 -14.03 0.67 25.28
C ARG A 565 -14.28 1.37 23.95
N LEU A 566 -14.60 0.59 22.93
CA LEU A 566 -15.07 1.11 21.65
C LEU A 566 -16.37 1.89 21.82
N LEU A 567 -16.52 2.97 21.07
CA LEU A 567 -17.78 3.70 20.96
C LEU A 567 -18.35 3.47 19.57
N GLU A 568 -19.39 2.64 19.50
CA GLU A 568 -20.04 2.27 18.26
C GLU A 568 -20.88 3.42 17.70
N MET A 569 -20.77 3.64 16.38
CA MET A 569 -21.55 4.62 15.65
C MET A 569 -22.89 4.00 15.17
N PRO A 570 -24.00 4.76 15.20
CA PRO A 570 -25.29 4.27 14.75
C PRO A 570 -25.30 3.89 13.27
N GLU A 571 -26.08 2.89 12.92
CA GLU A 571 -26.31 2.51 11.52
C GLU A 571 -26.96 3.64 10.72
N ASN A 572 -26.68 3.65 9.43
CA ASN A 572 -27.38 4.47 8.44
C ASN A 572 -28.08 3.56 7.43
N PRO A 573 -29.36 3.23 7.61
CA PRO A 573 -30.05 2.31 6.71
C PRO A 573 -30.04 2.73 5.24
N ALA A 574 -30.01 4.04 4.95
CA ALA A 574 -29.95 4.54 3.57
C ALA A 574 -28.65 4.13 2.89
N ASN A 575 -27.52 4.08 3.63
CA ASN A 575 -26.23 3.68 3.08
C ASN A 575 -26.14 2.17 2.80
N ALA A 576 -26.99 1.34 3.40
CA ALA A 576 -27.12 -0.07 3.08
C ALA A 576 -27.67 -0.29 1.65
N GLN A 577 -28.39 0.68 1.11
CA GLN A 577 -28.94 0.67 -0.26
C GLN A 577 -28.10 1.50 -1.24
N PHE A 578 -26.89 1.89 -0.87
CA PHE A 578 -26.04 2.71 -1.73
C PHE A 578 -25.56 1.95 -2.98
N VAL A 579 -25.82 2.53 -4.14
CA VAL A 579 -25.34 2.05 -5.45
C VAL A 579 -24.44 3.12 -6.05
N ARG A 580 -23.17 2.79 -6.24
CA ARG A 580 -22.20 3.68 -6.87
C ARG A 580 -22.63 4.02 -8.30
N PHE A 581 -22.60 5.30 -8.68
CA PHE A 581 -23.00 5.82 -9.99
C PHE A 581 -24.52 5.71 -10.32
N ALA A 582 -25.39 5.40 -9.38
CA ALA A 582 -26.84 5.24 -9.65
C ALA A 582 -27.48 6.53 -10.20
N ASP A 583 -27.19 7.69 -9.59
CA ASP A 583 -27.74 8.98 -10.04
C ASP A 583 -27.21 9.37 -11.42
N PHE A 584 -25.91 9.19 -11.67
CA PHE A 584 -25.32 9.38 -12.99
C PHE A 584 -25.97 8.48 -14.05
N ARG A 585 -26.15 7.18 -13.75
CA ARG A 585 -26.82 6.26 -14.68
C ARG A 585 -28.25 6.69 -15.00
N ARG A 586 -28.98 7.11 -13.98
CA ARG A 586 -30.38 7.53 -14.14
C ARG A 586 -30.50 8.79 -15.00
N ASP A 587 -29.66 9.77 -14.72
CA ASP A 587 -29.72 11.10 -15.36
C ASP A 587 -28.31 11.71 -15.46
N PRO A 588 -27.52 11.33 -16.48
CA PRO A 588 -26.15 11.80 -16.63
C PRO A 588 -26.04 13.31 -16.92
N ASP A 589 -27.08 13.93 -17.45
CA ASP A 589 -27.08 15.35 -17.77
C ASP A 589 -27.22 16.22 -16.52
N ASN A 590 -28.03 15.80 -15.53
CA ASN A 590 -28.21 16.49 -14.26
C ASN A 590 -27.25 16.00 -13.16
N HIS A 591 -26.65 14.82 -13.33
CA HIS A 591 -25.65 14.23 -12.41
C HIS A 591 -24.36 13.85 -13.14
N PRO A 592 -23.71 14.81 -13.85
CA PRO A 592 -22.52 14.51 -14.65
C PRO A 592 -21.37 14.06 -13.77
N LEU A 593 -20.47 13.27 -14.35
CA LEU A 593 -19.19 12.96 -13.73
C LEU A 593 -18.23 14.16 -13.83
N ASN A 594 -17.25 14.23 -12.94
CA ASN A 594 -16.25 15.30 -12.97
C ASN A 594 -15.11 15.00 -13.99
N THR A 595 -15.48 14.46 -15.15
CA THR A 595 -14.62 14.28 -16.32
C THR A 595 -14.75 15.46 -17.26
N ALA A 596 -13.91 15.56 -18.29
CA ALA A 596 -13.99 16.64 -19.27
C ALA A 596 -15.31 16.61 -20.08
N SER A 597 -15.88 15.43 -20.31
CA SER A 597 -17.13 15.23 -21.04
C SER A 597 -18.38 15.20 -20.15
N GLY A 598 -18.22 15.15 -18.83
CA GLY A 598 -19.31 14.85 -17.90
C GLY A 598 -19.74 13.38 -17.88
N LYS A 599 -19.13 12.53 -18.72
CA LYS A 599 -19.45 11.11 -18.94
C LYS A 599 -18.25 10.22 -18.60
N ILE A 600 -18.44 8.91 -18.69
CA ILE A 600 -17.34 7.94 -18.62
C ILE A 600 -16.50 8.08 -19.90
N GLU A 601 -15.20 8.36 -19.77
CA GLU A 601 -14.30 8.52 -20.92
C GLU A 601 -13.65 7.17 -21.27
N ILE A 602 -14.23 6.45 -22.24
CA ILE A 602 -13.59 5.27 -22.84
C ILE A 602 -12.43 5.72 -23.74
N TYR A 603 -12.58 6.88 -24.41
CA TYR A 603 -11.47 7.61 -25.01
C TYR A 603 -11.37 8.98 -24.35
N SER A 604 -10.18 9.29 -23.84
CA SER A 604 -9.88 10.60 -23.27
C SER A 604 -9.04 11.42 -24.26
N ALA A 605 -9.66 12.43 -24.84
CA ALA A 605 -8.99 13.36 -25.76
C ALA A 605 -7.84 14.10 -25.04
N ARG A 606 -7.98 14.33 -23.75
CA ARG A 606 -6.97 14.99 -22.93
C ARG A 606 -5.72 14.13 -22.77
N ILE A 607 -5.87 12.84 -22.43
CA ILE A 607 -4.73 11.90 -22.35
C ILE A 607 -4.08 11.75 -23.73
N ALA A 608 -4.89 11.59 -24.78
CA ALA A 608 -4.38 11.49 -26.15
C ALA A 608 -3.53 12.70 -26.55
N SER A 609 -3.91 13.90 -26.10
CA SER A 609 -3.17 15.14 -26.41
C SER A 609 -1.77 15.20 -25.78
N TYR A 610 -1.47 14.39 -24.78
CA TYR A 610 -0.14 14.30 -24.18
C TYR A 610 0.87 13.54 -25.05
N GLY A 611 0.41 12.74 -26.00
CA GLY A 611 1.27 11.98 -26.91
C GLY A 611 2.10 10.90 -26.23
N TYR A 612 1.63 10.37 -25.09
CA TYR A 612 2.32 9.32 -24.35
C TYR A 612 2.10 7.95 -24.99
N ALA A 613 3.14 7.35 -25.57
CA ALA A 613 3.06 6.01 -26.15
C ALA A 613 2.80 4.92 -25.08
N ASP A 614 3.15 5.17 -23.83
CA ASP A 614 2.97 4.28 -22.66
C ASP A 614 1.65 4.51 -21.92
N CYS A 615 0.85 5.52 -22.34
CA CYS A 615 -0.51 5.74 -21.89
C CYS A 615 -1.33 6.44 -22.99
N PRO A 616 -1.83 5.69 -24.00
CA PRO A 616 -2.62 6.23 -25.10
C PRO A 616 -4.02 6.68 -24.65
N GLY A 617 -4.79 7.26 -25.58
CA GLY A 617 -6.08 7.89 -25.29
C GLY A 617 -7.24 6.95 -24.96
N HIS A 618 -7.07 5.64 -25.05
CA HIS A 618 -8.04 4.60 -24.66
C HIS A 618 -7.30 3.36 -24.15
N PRO A 619 -7.98 2.40 -23.49
CA PRO A 619 -7.33 1.17 -23.05
C PRO A 619 -6.76 0.38 -24.25
N MET A 620 -5.50 -0.04 -24.12
CA MET A 620 -4.80 -0.85 -25.12
C MET A 620 -3.95 -1.91 -24.42
N TRP A 621 -3.72 -3.05 -25.10
CA TRP A 621 -2.68 -3.97 -24.75
C TRP A 621 -1.34 -3.41 -25.20
N LEU A 622 -0.49 -3.09 -24.24
CA LEU A 622 0.89 -2.66 -24.45
C LEU A 622 1.82 -3.75 -23.91
N VAL A 623 2.78 -4.14 -24.72
CA VAL A 623 3.72 -5.24 -24.38
C VAL A 623 4.72 -4.76 -23.34
N PRO A 624 4.75 -5.35 -22.13
CA PRO A 624 5.73 -4.99 -21.12
C PRO A 624 7.15 -5.41 -21.51
N ASP A 625 8.16 -4.71 -20.98
CA ASP A 625 9.56 -5.05 -21.22
C ASP A 625 9.92 -6.43 -20.69
N GLU A 626 9.38 -6.83 -19.54
CA GLU A 626 9.60 -8.11 -18.89
C GLU A 626 8.24 -8.81 -18.70
N TRP A 627 7.95 -9.78 -19.54
CA TRP A 627 6.74 -10.58 -19.47
C TRP A 627 6.97 -11.96 -20.10
N HIS A 628 6.02 -12.89 -19.95
CA HIS A 628 6.13 -14.26 -20.44
C HIS A 628 6.58 -14.36 -21.90
N GLY A 629 6.05 -13.51 -22.80
CA GLY A 629 6.30 -13.62 -24.25
C GLY A 629 7.69 -13.20 -24.71
N ASN A 630 8.49 -12.55 -23.86
CA ASN A 630 9.88 -12.19 -24.16
C ASN A 630 10.88 -12.74 -23.11
N ALA A 631 10.46 -13.79 -22.37
CA ALA A 631 11.30 -14.43 -21.39
C ALA A 631 12.44 -15.24 -22.07
N ASP A 632 13.65 -15.10 -21.55
CA ASP A 632 14.78 -15.95 -21.92
C ASP A 632 14.56 -17.41 -21.49
N ALA A 633 15.33 -18.33 -22.07
CA ALA A 633 15.25 -19.76 -21.70
C ALA A 633 15.44 -19.96 -20.18
N GLY A 634 14.47 -20.62 -19.56
CA GLY A 634 14.46 -20.92 -18.14
C GLY A 634 14.01 -19.77 -17.22
N GLN A 635 13.75 -18.58 -17.75
CA GLN A 635 13.10 -17.50 -16.97
C GLN A 635 11.63 -17.80 -16.73
N VAL A 636 11.15 -17.29 -15.59
CA VAL A 636 9.74 -17.28 -15.19
C VAL A 636 9.35 -15.87 -14.72
N GLN A 637 8.06 -15.59 -14.69
CA GLN A 637 7.55 -14.35 -14.13
C GLN A 637 7.58 -14.35 -12.60
N LEU A 638 7.92 -13.22 -12.00
CA LEU A 638 7.96 -13.03 -10.56
C LEU A 638 6.73 -12.24 -10.09
N LEU A 639 5.87 -12.88 -9.32
CA LEU A 639 4.75 -12.26 -8.61
C LEU A 639 5.22 -11.82 -7.21
N SER A 640 4.80 -10.63 -6.81
CA SER A 640 5.04 -10.09 -5.47
C SER A 640 3.71 -9.75 -4.81
N ALA A 641 3.14 -10.72 -4.08
CA ALA A 641 1.85 -10.59 -3.41
C ALA A 641 2.00 -10.04 -1.98
N HIS A 642 0.91 -9.51 -1.40
CA HIS A 642 0.86 -9.08 -0.01
C HIS A 642 0.91 -10.30 0.94
N PRO A 643 1.75 -10.29 1.99
CA PRO A 643 1.89 -11.40 2.94
C PRO A 643 0.71 -11.54 3.91
N ALA A 644 0.41 -12.79 4.31
CA ALA A 644 -0.72 -13.10 5.20
C ALA A 644 -0.47 -12.81 6.70
N HIS A 645 0.78 -12.83 7.14
CA HIS A 645 1.15 -12.79 8.56
C HIS A 645 1.95 -11.54 8.95
N ARG A 646 1.89 -10.50 8.14
CA ARG A 646 2.46 -9.18 8.41
C ARG A 646 1.78 -8.10 7.56
N LEU A 647 1.94 -6.85 7.93
CA LEU A 647 1.55 -5.72 7.10
C LEU A 647 2.79 -5.19 6.36
N HIS A 648 2.94 -5.54 5.09
CA HIS A 648 4.13 -5.24 4.31
C HIS A 648 5.40 -5.70 5.05
N SER A 649 6.26 -4.77 5.46
CA SER A 649 7.48 -5.06 6.23
C SER A 649 7.28 -5.07 7.76
N GLN A 650 6.15 -4.59 8.25
CA GLN A 650 5.84 -4.62 9.67
C GLN A 650 5.64 -6.06 10.13
N LEU A 651 6.16 -6.40 11.31
CA LEU A 651 6.10 -7.73 11.92
C LEU A 651 6.95 -8.82 11.21
N ASN A 652 7.81 -8.50 10.24
CA ASN A 652 8.70 -9.49 9.61
C ASN A 652 9.66 -10.14 10.64
N TYR A 653 9.97 -9.45 11.74
CA TYR A 653 10.81 -9.87 12.85
C TYR A 653 10.05 -10.59 13.98
N SER A 654 8.72 -10.64 13.92
CA SER A 654 7.87 -11.19 15.00
C SER A 654 7.84 -12.71 15.01
N SER A 655 7.32 -13.29 16.09
CA SER A 655 7.09 -14.74 16.23
C SER A 655 6.12 -15.30 15.17
N LEU A 656 5.30 -14.46 14.52
CA LEU A 656 4.47 -14.89 13.38
C LEU A 656 5.29 -15.45 12.22
N ARG A 657 6.57 -15.09 12.13
CA ARG A 657 7.48 -15.62 11.12
C ARG A 657 7.59 -17.15 11.16
N GLU A 658 7.50 -17.75 12.33
CA GLU A 658 7.52 -19.20 12.51
C GLU A 658 6.36 -19.91 11.80
N ARG A 659 5.29 -19.20 11.49
CA ARG A 659 4.10 -19.75 10.80
C ARG A 659 4.28 -19.87 9.28
N TYR A 660 5.21 -19.12 8.69
CA TYR A 660 5.33 -19.06 7.23
C TYR A 660 6.75 -19.23 6.68
N ALA A 661 7.78 -18.96 7.47
CA ALA A 661 9.15 -19.06 7.00
C ALA A 661 9.51 -20.50 6.66
N VAL A 662 10.14 -20.70 5.50
CA VAL A 662 10.65 -21.99 5.03
C VAL A 662 12.17 -21.90 4.97
N ALA A 663 12.87 -22.90 5.51
CA ALA A 663 14.33 -22.86 5.69
C ALA A 663 14.83 -21.58 6.36
N GLY A 664 14.03 -21.00 7.28
CA GLY A 664 14.30 -19.75 7.99
C GLY A 664 14.20 -18.48 7.13
N ARG A 665 13.67 -18.53 5.89
CA ARG A 665 13.61 -17.46 4.89
C ARG A 665 12.18 -17.19 4.45
N GLU A 666 11.96 -16.12 3.67
CA GLU A 666 10.69 -15.92 2.98
C GLU A 666 10.43 -17.11 2.04
N PRO A 667 9.17 -17.58 1.94
CA PRO A 667 8.80 -18.62 1.01
C PRO A 667 8.87 -18.13 -0.44
N VAL A 668 9.24 -19.02 -1.34
CA VAL A 668 9.00 -18.91 -2.77
C VAL A 668 8.03 -20.01 -3.20
N THR A 669 6.86 -19.60 -3.67
CA THR A 669 5.85 -20.55 -4.20
C THR A 669 6.21 -20.92 -5.62
N ILE A 670 6.26 -22.24 -5.91
CA ILE A 670 6.73 -22.80 -7.18
C ILE A 670 5.78 -23.91 -7.64
N HIS A 671 5.40 -23.90 -8.93
CA HIS A 671 4.59 -24.98 -9.50
C HIS A 671 5.39 -26.29 -9.59
N PRO A 672 4.79 -27.48 -9.33
CA PRO A 672 5.50 -28.78 -9.37
C PRO A 672 6.26 -29.04 -10.67
N GLN A 673 5.73 -28.64 -11.83
CA GLN A 673 6.43 -28.81 -13.13
C GLN A 673 7.74 -28.03 -13.16
N ASP A 674 7.71 -26.76 -12.68
CA ASP A 674 8.87 -25.88 -12.65
C ASP A 674 9.90 -26.34 -11.61
N ALA A 675 9.45 -26.87 -10.47
CA ALA A 675 10.30 -27.42 -9.41
C ALA A 675 11.00 -28.70 -9.88
N THR A 676 10.27 -29.65 -10.50
CA THR A 676 10.79 -30.91 -10.96
C THR A 676 11.91 -30.75 -11.99
N THR A 677 11.73 -29.83 -12.95
CA THR A 677 12.76 -29.56 -13.99
C THR A 677 14.08 -29.05 -13.44
N ARG A 678 14.08 -28.55 -12.17
CA ARG A 678 15.24 -27.97 -11.48
C ARG A 678 15.69 -28.78 -10.26
N GLY A 679 15.10 -29.97 -10.05
CA GLY A 679 15.42 -30.83 -8.91
C GLY A 679 15.13 -30.20 -7.55
N ILE A 680 14.13 -29.32 -7.49
CA ILE A 680 13.69 -28.62 -6.26
C ILE A 680 12.56 -29.44 -5.62
N VAL A 681 12.63 -29.63 -4.32
CA VAL A 681 11.55 -30.20 -3.51
C VAL A 681 11.08 -29.19 -2.45
N ASP A 682 9.91 -29.44 -1.91
CA ASP A 682 9.36 -28.63 -0.82
C ASP A 682 10.34 -28.53 0.36
N GLY A 683 10.51 -27.31 0.90
CA GLY A 683 11.47 -27.04 2.00
C GLY A 683 12.91 -26.74 1.55
N ASP A 684 13.29 -26.92 0.29
CA ASP A 684 14.63 -26.60 -0.20
C ASP A 684 14.91 -25.07 -0.10
N THR A 685 16.18 -24.73 0.09
CA THR A 685 16.61 -23.35 -0.17
C THR A 685 16.81 -23.14 -1.67
N VAL A 686 16.22 -22.07 -2.18
CA VAL A 686 16.24 -21.70 -3.60
C VAL A 686 16.94 -20.37 -3.77
N ARG A 687 17.84 -20.27 -4.73
CA ARG A 687 18.37 -19.01 -5.25
C ARG A 687 17.46 -18.51 -6.37
N VAL A 688 17.02 -17.25 -6.27
CA VAL A 688 16.27 -16.56 -7.33
C VAL A 688 17.06 -15.33 -7.74
N TRP A 689 17.25 -15.10 -9.05
CA TRP A 689 18.09 -14.00 -9.51
C TRP A 689 17.67 -13.45 -10.89
N ASN A 690 18.15 -12.25 -11.15
CA ASN A 690 18.22 -11.63 -12.46
C ASN A 690 19.41 -10.65 -12.50
N HIS A 691 19.49 -9.78 -13.52
CA HIS A 691 20.58 -8.83 -13.67
C HIS A 691 20.60 -7.73 -12.58
N ARG A 692 19.53 -7.53 -11.81
CA ARG A 692 19.44 -6.55 -10.71
C ARG A 692 20.01 -7.07 -9.40
N GLY A 693 19.91 -8.37 -9.16
CA GLY A 693 20.40 -8.99 -7.94
C GLY A 693 19.97 -10.44 -7.76
N GLN A 694 20.12 -10.92 -6.53
CA GLN A 694 19.81 -12.31 -6.17
C GLN A 694 19.32 -12.43 -4.72
N VAL A 695 18.40 -13.36 -4.49
CA VAL A 695 17.85 -13.64 -3.16
C VAL A 695 17.84 -15.15 -2.87
N LEU A 696 17.89 -15.50 -1.58
CA LEU A 696 17.60 -16.85 -1.08
C LEU A 696 16.20 -16.89 -0.50
N ALA A 697 15.42 -17.88 -0.88
CA ALA A 697 14.08 -18.13 -0.39
C ALA A 697 13.86 -19.61 -0.10
N GLY A 698 12.85 -19.96 0.67
CA GLY A 698 12.50 -21.36 0.96
C GLY A 698 11.39 -21.86 0.03
N ALA A 699 11.56 -23.01 -0.60
CA ALA A 699 10.60 -23.55 -1.56
C ALA A 699 9.29 -24.00 -0.90
N VAL A 700 8.17 -23.56 -1.48
CA VAL A 700 6.82 -24.11 -1.27
C VAL A 700 6.34 -24.63 -2.63
N VAL A 701 6.29 -25.95 -2.78
CA VAL A 701 5.92 -26.58 -4.05
C VAL A 701 4.43 -26.91 -4.04
N THR A 702 3.65 -26.26 -4.91
CA THR A 702 2.18 -26.41 -4.97
C THR A 702 1.63 -26.15 -6.37
N ASP A 703 0.55 -26.83 -6.72
CA ASP A 703 -0.24 -26.58 -7.93
C ASP A 703 -1.14 -25.32 -7.83
N GLY A 704 -1.11 -24.65 -6.68
CA GLY A 704 -1.82 -23.38 -6.43
C GLY A 704 -1.17 -22.15 -7.10
N ILE A 705 -0.25 -22.33 -8.04
CA ILE A 705 0.31 -21.25 -8.85
C ILE A 705 0.44 -21.72 -10.30
N ARG A 706 0.26 -20.81 -11.25
CA ARG A 706 0.42 -21.14 -12.67
C ARG A 706 1.85 -21.56 -12.99
N PRO A 707 2.09 -22.61 -13.84
CA PRO A 707 3.42 -22.89 -14.39
C PRO A 707 4.03 -21.66 -15.09
N GLY A 708 5.32 -21.44 -14.92
CA GLY A 708 6.03 -20.27 -15.46
C GLY A 708 5.88 -18.99 -14.62
N VAL A 709 5.29 -19.09 -13.42
CA VAL A 709 5.19 -18.02 -12.42
C VAL A 709 5.71 -18.52 -11.08
N ILE A 710 6.50 -17.71 -10.38
CA ILE A 710 6.83 -17.94 -8.97
C ILE A 710 6.37 -16.75 -8.14
N CYS A 711 6.06 -16.96 -6.87
CA CYS A 711 5.66 -15.88 -5.96
C CYS A 711 6.61 -15.78 -4.76
N ILE A 712 7.14 -14.58 -4.51
CA ILE A 712 7.80 -14.21 -3.26
C ILE A 712 7.05 -13.01 -2.69
N HIS A 713 6.53 -13.12 -1.46
CA HIS A 713 5.76 -12.04 -0.85
C HIS A 713 6.62 -10.80 -0.60
N GLU A 714 6.02 -9.64 -0.82
CA GLU A 714 6.68 -8.35 -0.59
C GLU A 714 6.93 -8.07 0.89
N GLY A 715 7.84 -7.14 1.21
CA GLY A 715 8.04 -6.59 2.55
C GLY A 715 9.08 -7.29 3.42
N ALA A 716 9.73 -8.37 2.96
CA ALA A 716 10.87 -8.94 3.69
C ALA A 716 12.00 -7.93 3.84
N TRP A 717 12.62 -7.87 5.02
CA TRP A 717 13.74 -6.97 5.26
C TRP A 717 14.98 -7.41 4.48
N PRO A 718 15.59 -6.53 3.66
CA PRO A 718 16.83 -6.85 2.95
C PRO A 718 17.96 -7.25 3.91
N ASP A 719 18.68 -8.30 3.54
CA ASP A 719 19.80 -8.87 4.29
C ASP A 719 20.92 -9.29 3.34
N PRO A 720 21.63 -8.34 2.72
CA PRO A 720 22.67 -8.63 1.75
C PRO A 720 23.91 -9.25 2.41
N GLU A 721 24.49 -10.26 1.76
CA GLU A 721 25.75 -10.89 2.15
C GLU A 721 26.89 -10.42 1.24
N PRO A 722 27.76 -9.49 1.71
CA PRO A 722 28.81 -8.90 0.86
C PRO A 722 29.79 -9.92 0.30
N THR A 723 30.12 -10.97 1.07
CA THR A 723 31.08 -11.99 0.69
C THR A 723 30.54 -12.99 -0.35
N ALA A 724 29.22 -13.04 -0.51
CA ALA A 724 28.53 -13.90 -1.49
C ALA A 724 27.89 -13.10 -2.64
N GLY A 725 28.58 -12.05 -3.11
CA GLY A 725 28.11 -11.25 -4.26
C GLY A 725 26.85 -10.44 -3.98
N GLY A 726 26.60 -10.07 -2.72
CA GLY A 726 25.44 -9.27 -2.33
C GLY A 726 24.13 -10.05 -2.31
N ILE A 727 24.15 -11.38 -2.26
CA ILE A 727 22.92 -12.18 -2.19
C ILE A 727 22.10 -11.82 -0.96
N CYS A 728 20.82 -11.51 -1.14
CA CYS A 728 19.93 -11.24 -0.03
C CYS A 728 19.49 -12.56 0.62
N LYS A 729 19.86 -12.74 1.88
CA LYS A 729 19.62 -13.98 2.64
C LYS A 729 18.16 -14.19 3.06
N ASN A 730 17.33 -13.13 3.07
CA ASN A 730 15.99 -13.13 3.64
C ASN A 730 14.86 -13.19 2.60
N GLY A 731 15.15 -13.27 1.31
CA GLY A 731 14.12 -13.30 0.27
C GLY A 731 13.44 -11.95 0.02
N ALA A 732 14.14 -10.83 0.18
CA ALA A 732 13.60 -9.51 -0.10
C ALA A 732 13.36 -9.32 -1.60
N VAL A 733 12.12 -9.52 -2.05
CA VAL A 733 11.73 -9.60 -3.46
C VAL A 733 12.12 -8.36 -4.28
N ASN A 734 12.15 -7.17 -3.67
CA ASN A 734 12.49 -5.93 -4.36
C ASN A 734 13.97 -5.80 -4.79
N VAL A 735 14.83 -6.73 -4.37
CA VAL A 735 16.15 -6.91 -4.97
C VAL A 735 16.05 -7.32 -6.45
N LEU A 736 14.91 -7.94 -6.84
CA LEU A 736 14.67 -8.52 -8.17
C LEU A 736 13.70 -7.71 -9.03
N THR A 737 12.87 -6.86 -8.42
CA THR A 737 11.85 -6.10 -9.15
C THR A 737 12.45 -4.90 -9.89
N LYS A 738 11.77 -4.47 -10.97
CA LYS A 738 12.25 -3.40 -11.84
C LYS A 738 11.81 -2.03 -11.33
N ASP A 739 12.77 -1.13 -11.10
CA ASP A 739 12.51 0.28 -10.80
C ASP A 739 12.22 1.04 -12.09
N LEU A 740 10.96 0.94 -12.51
CA LEU A 740 10.39 1.56 -13.71
C LEU A 740 9.06 2.20 -13.34
N PRO A 741 8.72 3.40 -13.83
CA PRO A 741 7.38 3.96 -13.69
C PRO A 741 6.35 3.15 -14.47
N SER A 742 5.09 3.12 -13.99
CA SER A 742 3.97 2.50 -14.71
C SER A 742 3.77 3.11 -16.10
N SER A 743 3.78 4.42 -16.18
CA SER A 743 3.79 5.23 -17.41
C SER A 743 4.19 6.68 -17.09
N ARG A 744 4.36 7.51 -18.11
CA ARG A 744 4.54 8.97 -17.97
C ARG A 744 3.31 9.69 -17.43
N LEU A 745 2.12 9.08 -17.49
CA LEU A 745 0.92 9.66 -16.89
C LEU A 745 0.99 9.59 -15.35
N GLY A 746 1.07 8.39 -14.78
CA GLY A 746 0.93 8.17 -13.34
C GLY A 746 2.24 8.13 -12.57
N ASN A 747 3.33 7.67 -13.19
CA ASN A 747 4.59 7.38 -12.51
C ASN A 747 4.41 6.46 -11.28
N GLY A 748 3.43 5.54 -11.33
CA GLY A 748 3.24 4.52 -10.31
C GLY A 748 4.37 3.47 -10.34
N CYS A 749 4.45 2.61 -9.34
CA CYS A 749 5.44 1.53 -9.33
C CYS A 749 5.06 0.38 -10.28
N ALA A 750 6.07 -0.31 -10.83
CA ALA A 750 5.92 -1.47 -11.69
C ALA A 750 6.47 -2.76 -11.07
N GLY A 751 6.31 -2.93 -9.75
CA GLY A 751 6.91 -4.02 -8.98
C GLY A 751 6.55 -5.45 -9.42
N ASN A 752 5.39 -5.62 -10.07
CA ASN A 752 4.96 -6.90 -10.63
C ASN A 752 5.31 -7.06 -12.13
N THR A 753 6.39 -6.40 -12.59
CA THR A 753 6.93 -6.56 -13.95
C THR A 753 8.38 -6.98 -13.83
N ALA A 754 8.62 -8.29 -13.65
CA ALA A 754 9.96 -8.84 -13.50
C ALA A 754 10.04 -10.29 -14.01
N LEU A 755 11.15 -10.61 -14.68
CA LEU A 755 11.56 -11.95 -15.06
C LEU A 755 12.76 -12.38 -14.23
N VAL A 756 12.80 -13.66 -13.83
CA VAL A 756 13.84 -14.22 -12.99
C VAL A 756 14.19 -15.64 -13.40
N TRP A 757 15.42 -16.06 -13.14
CA TRP A 757 15.82 -17.45 -13.05
C TRP A 757 15.78 -17.93 -11.62
N PHE A 758 15.67 -19.22 -11.41
CA PHE A 758 15.77 -19.83 -10.09
C PHE A 758 16.32 -21.25 -10.17
N GLU A 759 16.99 -21.66 -9.09
CA GLU A 759 17.61 -22.98 -8.96
C GLU A 759 17.67 -23.43 -7.49
N LYS A 760 17.87 -24.72 -7.26
CA LYS A 760 18.22 -25.22 -5.93
C LYS A 760 19.56 -24.62 -5.48
N TYR A 761 19.59 -24.03 -4.31
CA TYR A 761 20.81 -23.47 -3.74
C TYR A 761 21.69 -24.57 -3.15
N THR A 762 22.92 -24.70 -3.64
CA THR A 762 23.91 -25.69 -3.19
C THR A 762 25.14 -25.03 -2.56
N GLY A 763 25.12 -23.72 -2.37
CA GLY A 763 26.22 -22.96 -1.77
C GLY A 763 26.30 -23.12 -0.25
N PRO A 764 27.24 -22.41 0.42
CA PRO A 764 27.41 -22.45 1.86
C PRO A 764 26.17 -21.95 2.61
N ALA A 765 25.95 -22.45 3.81
CA ALA A 765 24.90 -21.95 4.69
C ALA A 765 25.18 -20.48 5.06
N LEU A 766 24.23 -19.60 4.79
CA LEU A 766 24.31 -18.17 5.09
C LEU A 766 23.30 -17.83 6.20
N PRO A 767 23.78 -17.56 7.43
CA PRO A 767 22.87 -17.24 8.54
C PRO A 767 22.17 -15.90 8.33
N LEU A 768 20.91 -15.85 8.73
CA LEU A 768 20.10 -14.63 8.66
C LEU A 768 20.54 -13.60 9.69
N THR A 769 20.74 -12.36 9.26
CA THR A 769 21.14 -11.21 10.09
C THR A 769 20.22 -10.00 9.91
N ALA A 770 19.14 -10.13 9.15
CA ALA A 770 18.18 -9.05 8.88
C ALA A 770 17.68 -8.35 10.16
N PHE A 771 17.47 -9.14 11.23
CA PHE A 771 16.89 -8.70 12.50
C PHE A 771 17.90 -8.45 13.60
N ASP A 772 19.18 -8.47 13.29
CA ASP A 772 20.22 -8.15 14.27
C ASP A 772 20.46 -6.63 14.24
N PRO A 773 20.42 -5.96 15.42
CA PRO A 773 20.83 -4.57 15.52
C PRO A 773 22.30 -4.40 15.12
N PRO A 774 22.73 -3.21 14.68
CA PRO A 774 24.15 -2.93 14.51
C PRO A 774 24.94 -3.18 15.79
N ALA A 775 26.21 -3.56 15.65
CA ALA A 775 27.08 -3.71 16.80
C ALA A 775 27.12 -2.38 17.60
N ASN A 776 27.10 -2.48 18.92
CA ASN A 776 27.12 -1.34 19.87
C ASN A 776 25.85 -0.44 19.87
N SER A 777 24.71 -0.87 19.29
CA SER A 777 23.47 -0.10 19.27
C SER A 777 22.50 -0.42 20.44
#